data_a45d18a4621206e7a1be548cc3e7bfe0
#
_entry.id   a45d18a4621206e7a1be548cc3e7bfe0
#
_cell.length_a   1.000
_cell.length_b   1.000
_cell.length_c   1.000
_cell.angle_alpha   90.00
_cell.angle_beta   90.00
_cell.angle_gamma   90.00
#
_symmetry.space_group_name_H-M   'P 1'
#
loop_
_entity.id
_entity.type
_entity.pdbx_description
1 polymer ?
#
loop_
_entity_poly.entity_id
_entity_poly.type
_entity_poly.pdbx_seq_one_letter_code
_entity_poly.pdbx_strand_id
1 'polypeptide(L)'
;MGPVSVVPERSTDRVRDIPVREAASRTADDVLAALGSGPAGLAPADVAARRAAVGPNTVRVRRARALAVLARQLRSALLVLLLGTAVVSFAVGERINAVVIGVILAAGVGIGFANEYRAERTAEALHRSIRHRARVVRDGSSADVDVADLVPGDVVRLVMGAVVPADLRLLESRGLECDEAVLTGETVAVRKSAVPTAPGTASAELASCAFMGTVVGAGAGTGVVVTTGKRTEFGRIALGLAEREPETAFQAGLRRFSLLLLRVAGVLMVIVLAINVMLNRPLLDAVLFSLAIGVGITPQLLPAVVSTGLSVGSRRLAARKVLVKRLVCIEDLGDMDVLVTDKTGTLTEGRITFSASLDPSGHPDPAVLALGLLATETDGSVGSNAMDAALQAVAPAGDRPRPVASVPFDHERRMTSVLVDADGVRMLVVKGAPESVLARCRDLPPGAEQALDAQFSRGARVVAVAWRPMPGHQRVTAADERDLDLAGFLAFLDSPKADAAQALATLAALGIAVKVATGDNPLVARRVCAELGLGSARALTGADLDTLDDAALRAAMREVTVFARVSPEHKARLVRLMRADGHAVGFLGDGVNDALALHAADVGLSVDTAADVAKDAADVLLLEKDLGVLADGVAEGRRIFANTIKYVLMGTSSNFGNMFSAAAASAVLPFLPMLPSQILLNNLLYDAGQLTIPTDRVDAEQLLRPSHWDMRMIRRFMLMFGPVSSLFDFLTFGILLGFFTAGPELFRSGWFVESLATQTLVIVAIRTRRVPFFRSRPSGPLLASAIAVVAVAAAVPYSPLAGLLGFTALPAGLLATIVGLVLLYLVLIEVVKKAFYAEIVEPTHPVPQRGRPHRVARRLSRFTHGGPARSRRAADRRPVGGGPPAGRSR
;
A
#
# COMPACT_ATOMS: atom_id res chain seq x y z
N MET A 1 13.23 -74.31 0.62
CA MET A 1 13.84 -73.28 -0.21
C MET A 1 12.81 -72.82 -1.23
N GLY A 2 12.06 -71.80 -0.92
CA GLY A 2 11.09 -71.20 -1.79
C GLY A 2 11.67 -69.91 -2.40
N PRO A 3 11.30 -69.50 -3.61
CA PRO A 3 11.90 -68.34 -4.27
C PRO A 3 11.47 -67.02 -3.64
N VAL A 4 12.49 -66.18 -3.32
CA VAL A 4 12.34 -64.83 -2.85
C VAL A 4 11.78 -64.00 -4.01
N SER A 5 10.60 -63.42 -3.83
CA SER A 5 9.98 -62.46 -4.74
C SER A 5 10.78 -61.14 -4.68
N VAL A 6 11.48 -60.85 -5.75
CA VAL A 6 12.12 -59.56 -5.98
C VAL A 6 11.01 -58.55 -6.30
N VAL A 7 10.75 -57.67 -5.35
CA VAL A 7 9.99 -56.44 -5.58
C VAL A 7 10.84 -55.55 -6.48
N PRO A 8 10.33 -55.07 -7.65
CA PRO A 8 11.14 -54.14 -8.47
C PRO A 8 11.30 -52.80 -7.72
N GLU A 9 12.53 -52.44 -7.46
CA GLU A 9 12.92 -51.07 -7.08
C GLU A 9 12.32 -50.08 -8.09
N ARG A 10 11.36 -49.32 -7.64
CA ARG A 10 10.89 -48.12 -8.40
C ARG A 10 12.07 -47.21 -8.58
N SER A 11 12.59 -47.10 -9.80
CA SER A 11 13.63 -46.18 -10.18
C SER A 11 13.19 -44.76 -9.77
N THR A 12 14.01 -44.09 -8.95
CA THR A 12 13.92 -42.67 -8.67
C THR A 12 14.32 -41.92 -9.93
N ASP A 13 13.47 -41.96 -10.94
CA ASP A 13 13.60 -41.17 -12.15
C ASP A 13 13.44 -39.70 -11.75
N ARG A 14 14.49 -38.92 -11.99
CA ARG A 14 14.59 -37.50 -11.73
C ARG A 14 13.33 -36.83 -12.27
N VAL A 15 12.66 -36.06 -11.42
CA VAL A 15 11.53 -35.20 -11.83
C VAL A 15 12.01 -34.34 -13.00
N ARG A 16 11.58 -34.66 -14.22
CA ARG A 16 11.96 -33.94 -15.43
C ARG A 16 11.04 -32.78 -15.60
N ASP A 17 11.56 -31.56 -15.41
CA ASP A 17 10.93 -30.39 -16.00
C ASP A 17 10.98 -30.51 -17.52
N ILE A 18 9.88 -30.14 -18.16
CA ILE A 18 9.82 -30.05 -19.62
C ILE A 18 9.90 -28.56 -19.97
N PRO A 19 10.87 -28.13 -20.81
CA PRO A 19 10.90 -26.75 -21.29
C PRO A 19 9.58 -26.41 -21.97
N VAL A 20 9.04 -25.21 -21.70
CA VAL A 20 7.72 -24.77 -22.22
C VAL A 20 7.62 -24.93 -23.75
N ARG A 21 8.68 -24.58 -24.49
CA ARG A 21 8.70 -24.71 -25.96
C ARG A 21 8.61 -26.16 -26.44
N GLU A 22 9.19 -27.09 -25.71
CA GLU A 22 9.09 -28.50 -25.98
C GLU A 22 7.69 -29.04 -25.63
N ALA A 23 7.14 -28.62 -24.48
CA ALA A 23 5.78 -28.96 -24.09
C ALA A 23 4.73 -28.40 -25.06
N ALA A 24 4.96 -27.22 -25.64
CA ALA A 24 4.05 -26.59 -26.59
C ALA A 24 3.88 -27.39 -27.90
N SER A 25 4.93 -28.06 -28.36
CA SER A 25 4.91 -28.85 -29.60
C SER A 25 4.39 -30.30 -29.43
N ARG A 26 4.26 -30.78 -28.18
CA ARG A 26 3.75 -32.10 -27.87
C ARG A 26 2.24 -32.10 -27.66
N THR A 27 1.59 -33.27 -27.82
CA THR A 27 0.19 -33.44 -27.46
C THR A 27 0.01 -33.32 -25.94
N ALA A 28 -1.20 -33.01 -25.49
CA ALA A 28 -1.52 -32.90 -24.06
C ALA A 28 -1.21 -34.23 -23.31
N ASP A 29 -1.56 -35.38 -23.93
CA ASP A 29 -1.35 -36.70 -23.34
C ASP A 29 0.14 -37.06 -23.24
N ASP A 30 0.95 -36.73 -24.27
CA ASP A 30 2.39 -36.94 -24.22
C ASP A 30 3.07 -36.14 -23.11
N VAL A 31 2.61 -34.91 -22.86
CA VAL A 31 3.15 -34.06 -21.78
C VAL A 31 2.73 -34.62 -20.42
N LEU A 32 1.49 -35.01 -20.25
CA LEU A 32 1.03 -35.67 -19.02
C LEU A 32 1.82 -36.96 -18.73
N ALA A 33 2.01 -37.82 -19.72
CA ALA A 33 2.77 -39.06 -19.60
C ALA A 33 4.25 -38.77 -19.25
N ALA A 34 4.88 -37.77 -19.92
CA ALA A 34 6.27 -37.40 -19.68
C ALA A 34 6.50 -36.81 -18.29
N LEU A 35 5.48 -36.13 -17.72
CA LEU A 35 5.48 -35.61 -16.35
C LEU A 35 5.05 -36.66 -15.31
N GLY A 36 4.67 -37.86 -15.73
CA GLY A 36 4.12 -38.90 -14.84
C GLY A 36 2.87 -38.41 -14.10
N SER A 37 1.99 -37.73 -14.82
CA SER A 37 0.73 -37.20 -14.32
C SER A 37 -0.41 -37.66 -15.20
N GLY A 38 -1.64 -37.34 -14.80
CA GLY A 38 -2.86 -37.66 -15.57
C GLY A 38 -3.92 -36.57 -15.41
N PRO A 39 -5.07 -36.66 -16.11
CA PRO A 39 -6.17 -35.72 -15.99
C PRO A 39 -6.73 -35.60 -14.57
N ALA A 40 -6.59 -36.64 -13.74
CA ALA A 40 -6.98 -36.68 -12.33
C ALA A 40 -5.93 -35.94 -11.42
N GLY A 41 -4.80 -35.48 -11.97
CA GLY A 41 -3.73 -34.85 -11.25
C GLY A 41 -2.82 -35.81 -10.48
N LEU A 42 -1.93 -35.27 -9.65
CA LEU A 42 -0.93 -36.02 -8.89
C LEU A 42 -1.49 -36.53 -7.55
N ALA A 43 -0.97 -37.65 -7.09
CA ALA A 43 -1.23 -38.12 -5.73
C ALA A 43 -0.46 -37.29 -4.68
N PRO A 44 -0.95 -37.13 -3.43
CA PRO A 44 -0.30 -36.30 -2.41
C PRO A 44 1.14 -36.70 -2.10
N ALA A 45 1.48 -37.98 -2.16
CA ALA A 45 2.85 -38.48 -1.95
C ALA A 45 3.81 -38.02 -3.04
N ASP A 46 3.35 -38.01 -4.31
CA ASP A 46 4.15 -37.58 -5.47
C ASP A 46 4.39 -36.06 -5.40
N VAL A 47 3.39 -35.31 -4.99
CA VAL A 47 3.53 -33.84 -4.77
C VAL A 47 4.62 -33.54 -3.73
N ALA A 48 4.61 -34.25 -2.58
CA ALA A 48 5.60 -34.06 -1.54
C ALA A 48 7.03 -34.38 -2.03
N ALA A 49 7.19 -35.47 -2.76
CA ALA A 49 8.48 -35.88 -3.33
C ALA A 49 8.99 -34.86 -4.37
N ARG A 50 8.12 -34.40 -5.28
CA ARG A 50 8.45 -33.39 -6.30
C ARG A 50 8.80 -32.04 -5.68
N ARG A 51 8.05 -31.62 -4.65
CA ARG A 51 8.32 -30.37 -3.92
C ARG A 51 9.70 -30.39 -3.25
N ALA A 52 10.10 -31.52 -2.68
CA ALA A 52 11.42 -31.69 -2.09
C ALA A 52 12.55 -31.60 -3.15
N ALA A 53 12.29 -32.13 -4.36
CA ALA A 53 13.28 -32.14 -5.45
C ALA A 53 13.37 -30.79 -6.19
N VAL A 54 12.23 -30.14 -6.48
CA VAL A 54 12.16 -28.93 -7.34
C VAL A 54 12.22 -27.65 -6.52
N GLY A 55 11.80 -27.68 -5.25
CA GLY A 55 11.66 -26.53 -4.39
C GLY A 55 10.33 -25.77 -4.61
N PRO A 56 10.12 -24.65 -3.89
CA PRO A 56 8.88 -23.90 -3.98
C PRO A 56 8.76 -23.13 -5.31
N ASN A 57 7.54 -22.98 -5.80
CA ASN A 57 7.21 -22.18 -6.99
C ASN A 57 7.24 -20.68 -6.66
N THR A 58 8.46 -20.12 -6.56
CA THR A 58 8.69 -18.70 -6.25
C THR A 58 9.84 -18.16 -7.09
N VAL A 59 9.65 -16.97 -7.68
CA VAL A 59 10.67 -16.31 -8.52
C VAL A 59 11.66 -15.56 -7.66
N ARG A 60 11.23 -14.85 -6.64
CA ARG A 60 12.08 -14.10 -5.70
C ARG A 60 11.71 -14.44 -4.26
N VAL A 61 12.71 -14.80 -3.48
CA VAL A 61 12.60 -14.82 -2.01
C VAL A 61 13.37 -13.59 -1.52
N ARG A 62 12.67 -12.53 -1.15
CA ARG A 62 13.27 -11.41 -0.41
C ARG A 62 13.68 -11.97 0.97
N ARG A 63 14.97 -12.17 1.18
CA ARG A 63 15.54 -12.52 2.49
C ARG A 63 16.33 -11.34 3.01
N ALA A 64 16.08 -10.96 4.25
CA ALA A 64 16.90 -9.98 4.95
C ALA A 64 18.33 -10.52 5.06
N ARG A 65 19.27 -9.94 4.32
CA ARG A 65 20.69 -10.34 4.31
C ARG A 65 21.47 -9.39 5.21
N ALA A 66 21.86 -9.84 6.38
CA ALA A 66 22.60 -9.03 7.35
C ALA A 66 23.83 -8.35 6.74
N LEU A 67 24.64 -9.09 5.94
CA LEU A 67 25.82 -8.52 5.28
C LEU A 67 25.49 -7.43 4.26
N ALA A 68 24.36 -7.52 3.55
CA ALA A 68 23.96 -6.49 2.60
C ALA A 68 23.51 -5.19 3.32
N VAL A 69 22.81 -5.32 4.45
CA VAL A 69 22.43 -4.18 5.30
C VAL A 69 23.68 -3.51 5.86
N LEU A 70 24.61 -4.28 6.40
CA LEU A 70 25.88 -3.75 6.93
C LEU A 70 26.70 -3.04 5.83
N ALA A 71 26.81 -3.64 4.65
CA ALA A 71 27.52 -3.04 3.52
C ALA A 71 26.89 -1.73 3.05
N ARG A 72 25.56 -1.58 3.10
CA ARG A 72 24.88 -0.31 2.80
C ARG A 72 25.23 0.77 3.81
N GLN A 73 25.26 0.43 5.09
CA GLN A 73 25.68 1.36 6.16
C GLN A 73 27.12 1.83 5.93
N LEU A 74 28.03 0.91 5.66
CA LEU A 74 29.46 1.21 5.46
C LEU A 74 29.75 1.96 4.14
N ARG A 75 28.86 1.97 3.16
CA ARG A 75 29.01 2.74 1.92
C ARG A 75 28.68 4.22 2.03
N SER A 76 28.25 4.70 3.20
CA SER A 76 28.05 6.14 3.44
C SER A 76 29.38 6.88 3.23
N ALA A 77 29.40 7.84 2.31
CA ALA A 77 30.62 8.60 1.99
C ALA A 77 31.21 9.30 3.22
N LEU A 78 30.35 9.80 4.11
CA LEU A 78 30.77 10.44 5.37
C LEU A 78 31.39 9.44 6.34
N LEU A 79 30.83 8.24 6.47
CA LEU A 79 31.41 7.18 7.33
C LEU A 79 32.77 6.70 6.79
N VAL A 80 32.88 6.51 5.48
CA VAL A 80 34.16 6.15 4.85
C VAL A 80 35.22 7.21 5.10
N LEU A 81 34.83 8.49 4.98
CA LEU A 81 35.76 9.60 5.21
C LEU A 81 36.18 9.70 6.69
N LEU A 82 35.24 9.57 7.64
CA LEU A 82 35.55 9.52 9.07
C LEU A 82 36.40 8.31 9.46
N LEU A 83 36.14 7.15 8.89
CA LEU A 83 36.98 5.96 9.10
C LEU A 83 38.41 6.20 8.56
N GLY A 84 38.51 6.79 7.37
CA GLY A 84 39.78 7.18 6.77
C GLY A 84 40.56 8.17 7.66
N THR A 85 39.87 9.20 8.16
CA THR A 85 40.51 10.16 9.06
C THR A 85 40.88 9.57 10.44
N ALA A 86 40.08 8.65 10.97
CA ALA A 86 40.45 7.90 12.20
C ALA A 86 41.72 7.05 11.98
N VAL A 87 41.84 6.40 10.81
CA VAL A 87 43.06 5.64 10.43
C VAL A 87 44.29 6.57 10.31
N VAL A 88 44.14 7.72 9.67
CA VAL A 88 45.21 8.73 9.55
C VAL A 88 45.60 9.26 10.94
N SER A 89 44.62 9.61 11.81
CA SER A 89 44.86 10.04 13.19
C SER A 89 45.66 8.99 13.98
N PHE A 90 45.30 7.70 13.82
CA PHE A 90 46.05 6.60 14.43
C PHE A 90 47.48 6.51 13.92
N ALA A 91 47.71 6.66 12.63
CA ALA A 91 49.01 6.61 11.98
C ALA A 91 49.93 7.78 12.38
N VAL A 92 49.36 8.96 12.61
CA VAL A 92 50.08 10.18 13.05
C VAL A 92 50.44 10.14 14.55
N GLY A 93 49.90 9.18 15.31
CA GLY A 93 50.25 8.99 16.72
C GLY A 93 49.14 9.39 17.70
N GLU A 94 48.03 9.93 17.25
CA GLU A 94 46.86 10.27 18.09
C GLU A 94 45.97 9.03 18.36
N ARG A 95 46.57 7.99 18.92
CA ARG A 95 45.96 6.68 19.07
C ARG A 95 44.66 6.70 19.88
N ILE A 96 44.64 7.49 20.94
CA ILE A 96 43.49 7.57 21.86
C ILE A 96 42.27 8.15 21.14
N ASN A 97 42.45 9.31 20.48
CA ASN A 97 41.38 9.96 19.71
C ASN A 97 40.88 9.07 18.59
N ALA A 98 41.77 8.42 17.88
CA ALA A 98 41.42 7.49 16.79
C ALA A 98 40.58 6.29 17.30
N VAL A 99 40.95 5.70 18.44
CA VAL A 99 40.18 4.58 19.04
C VAL A 99 38.81 5.05 19.52
N VAL A 100 38.72 6.21 20.17
CA VAL A 100 37.44 6.78 20.64
C VAL A 100 36.51 7.04 19.47
N ILE A 101 37.02 7.70 18.40
CA ILE A 101 36.23 7.92 17.16
C ILE A 101 35.78 6.57 16.56
N GLY A 102 36.67 5.59 16.49
CA GLY A 102 36.37 4.25 15.99
C GLY A 102 35.26 3.53 16.78
N VAL A 103 35.29 3.61 18.12
CA VAL A 103 34.25 3.05 18.99
C VAL A 103 32.92 3.73 18.79
N ILE A 104 32.89 5.07 18.72
CA ILE A 104 31.66 5.84 18.50
C ILE A 104 31.06 5.51 17.13
N LEU A 105 31.88 5.44 16.07
CA LEU A 105 31.42 5.03 14.74
C LEU A 105 30.89 3.60 14.72
N ALA A 106 31.58 2.67 15.38
CA ALA A 106 31.13 1.28 15.49
C ALA A 106 29.78 1.18 16.22
N ALA A 107 29.58 1.96 17.31
CA ALA A 107 28.30 2.03 18.03
C ALA A 107 27.20 2.60 17.13
N GLY A 108 27.45 3.70 16.40
CA GLY A 108 26.51 4.32 15.48
C GLY A 108 26.10 3.39 14.34
N VAL A 109 27.07 2.73 13.68
CA VAL A 109 26.82 1.73 12.65
C VAL A 109 26.06 0.53 13.23
N GLY A 110 26.39 0.09 14.43
CA GLY A 110 25.72 -1.01 15.12
C GLY A 110 24.24 -0.72 15.41
N ILE A 111 23.93 0.48 15.89
CA ILE A 111 22.56 0.94 16.13
C ILE A 111 21.79 1.03 14.81
N GLY A 112 22.37 1.66 13.78
CA GLY A 112 21.76 1.76 12.44
C GLY A 112 21.48 0.39 11.84
N PHE A 113 22.47 -0.51 11.87
CA PHE A 113 22.35 -1.89 11.39
C PHE A 113 21.24 -2.66 12.12
N ALA A 114 21.22 -2.61 13.47
CA ALA A 114 20.23 -3.35 14.25
C ALA A 114 18.80 -2.90 13.93
N ASN A 115 18.58 -1.60 13.75
CA ASN A 115 17.26 -1.07 13.40
C ASN A 115 16.85 -1.41 11.97
N GLU A 116 17.73 -1.21 10.99
CA GLU A 116 17.44 -1.51 9.58
C GLU A 116 17.21 -3.01 9.36
N TYR A 117 18.03 -3.87 9.98
CA TYR A 117 17.87 -5.32 9.91
C TYR A 117 16.58 -5.81 10.55
N ARG A 118 16.16 -5.24 11.69
CA ARG A 118 14.86 -5.54 12.30
C ARG A 118 13.70 -5.11 11.40
N ALA A 119 13.80 -3.95 10.75
CA ALA A 119 12.80 -3.47 9.81
C ALA A 119 12.67 -4.38 8.60
N GLU A 120 13.80 -4.80 7.97
CA GLU A 120 13.79 -5.75 6.85
C GLU A 120 13.18 -7.11 7.23
N ARG A 121 13.51 -7.64 8.43
CA ARG A 121 12.88 -8.89 8.91
C ARG A 121 11.38 -8.76 9.11
N THR A 122 10.91 -7.61 9.59
CA THR A 122 9.47 -7.37 9.75
C THR A 122 8.78 -7.32 8.39
N ALA A 123 9.39 -6.65 7.40
CA ALA A 123 8.88 -6.62 6.03
C ALA A 123 8.84 -8.02 5.39
N GLU A 124 9.89 -8.83 5.60
CA GLU A 124 9.93 -10.22 5.13
C GLU A 124 8.82 -11.08 5.73
N ALA A 125 8.58 -10.96 7.05
CA ALA A 125 7.51 -11.70 7.74
C ALA A 125 6.13 -11.32 7.23
N LEU A 126 5.90 -10.03 6.92
CA LEU A 126 4.63 -9.55 6.38
C LEU A 126 4.40 -10.06 4.95
N HIS A 127 5.44 -10.04 4.12
CA HIS A 127 5.36 -10.53 2.73
C HIS A 127 4.99 -12.01 2.65
N ARG A 128 5.42 -12.81 3.63
CA ARG A 128 5.04 -14.23 3.73
C ARG A 128 3.57 -14.46 4.11
N SER A 129 2.86 -13.48 4.63
CA SER A 129 1.44 -13.61 4.98
C SER A 129 0.51 -13.44 3.78
N ILE A 130 1.01 -12.94 2.65
CA ILE A 130 0.26 -12.81 1.40
C ILE A 130 0.30 -14.16 0.68
N ARG A 131 -0.84 -14.84 0.60
CA ARG A 131 -0.97 -16.14 -0.06
C ARG A 131 -1.76 -15.99 -1.35
N HIS A 132 -1.17 -16.40 -2.46
CA HIS A 132 -1.88 -16.58 -3.73
C HIS A 132 -2.31 -18.04 -3.81
N ARG A 133 -3.56 -18.29 -4.18
CA ARG A 133 -4.11 -19.64 -4.31
C ARG A 133 -4.41 -19.94 -5.75
N ALA A 134 -4.16 -21.17 -6.15
CA ALA A 134 -4.54 -21.72 -7.46
C ALA A 134 -5.47 -22.90 -7.27
N ARG A 135 -6.46 -23.03 -8.14
CA ARG A 135 -7.37 -24.18 -8.15
C ARG A 135 -6.71 -25.33 -8.88
N VAL A 136 -6.42 -26.38 -8.16
CA VAL A 136 -5.66 -27.54 -8.64
C VAL A 136 -6.49 -28.80 -8.52
N VAL A 137 -6.38 -29.71 -9.51
CA VAL A 137 -6.93 -31.05 -9.45
C VAL A 137 -5.80 -31.97 -8.98
N ARG A 138 -6.02 -32.66 -7.85
CA ARG A 138 -5.13 -33.68 -7.30
C ARG A 138 -5.99 -34.87 -6.88
N ASP A 139 -5.55 -36.06 -7.26
CA ASP A 139 -6.26 -37.31 -6.94
C ASP A 139 -7.77 -37.25 -7.29
N GLY A 140 -8.11 -36.72 -8.47
CA GLY A 140 -9.46 -36.51 -8.97
C GLY A 140 -10.30 -35.42 -8.27
N SER A 141 -9.81 -34.85 -7.19
CA SER A 141 -10.51 -33.79 -6.45
C SER A 141 -9.93 -32.39 -6.71
N SER A 142 -10.81 -31.37 -6.77
CA SER A 142 -10.40 -29.97 -6.97
C SER A 142 -10.23 -29.31 -5.61
N ALA A 143 -9.07 -28.69 -5.38
CA ALA A 143 -8.75 -27.98 -4.14
C ALA A 143 -7.99 -26.66 -4.44
N ASP A 144 -8.15 -25.67 -3.56
CA ASP A 144 -7.38 -24.42 -3.61
C ASP A 144 -6.06 -24.61 -2.86
N VAL A 145 -4.95 -24.53 -3.60
CA VAL A 145 -3.58 -24.76 -3.11
C VAL A 145 -2.78 -23.45 -3.17
N ASP A 146 -1.86 -23.26 -2.23
CA ASP A 146 -0.93 -22.12 -2.29
C ASP A 146 -0.06 -22.24 -3.54
N VAL A 147 0.05 -21.15 -4.32
CA VAL A 147 0.85 -21.10 -5.55
C VAL A 147 2.28 -21.55 -5.31
N ALA A 148 2.86 -21.23 -4.14
CA ALA A 148 4.21 -21.65 -3.77
C ALA A 148 4.35 -23.19 -3.63
N ASP A 149 3.23 -23.92 -3.48
CA ASP A 149 3.19 -25.37 -3.31
C ASP A 149 2.93 -26.15 -4.61
N LEU A 150 2.88 -25.44 -5.75
CA LEU A 150 2.74 -26.04 -7.07
C LEU A 150 4.03 -26.75 -7.50
N VAL A 151 3.85 -27.90 -8.14
CA VAL A 151 4.95 -28.70 -8.69
C VAL A 151 4.67 -29.09 -10.15
N PRO A 152 5.70 -29.35 -10.96
CA PRO A 152 5.51 -29.87 -12.31
C PRO A 152 4.66 -31.16 -12.29
N GLY A 153 3.64 -31.21 -13.16
CA GLY A 153 2.63 -32.27 -13.20
C GLY A 153 1.33 -31.97 -12.48
N ASP A 154 1.21 -30.90 -11.69
CA ASP A 154 -0.07 -30.44 -11.15
C ASP A 154 -1.01 -30.00 -12.28
N VAL A 155 -2.30 -30.33 -12.17
CA VAL A 155 -3.33 -29.91 -13.13
C VAL A 155 -4.05 -28.70 -12.55
N VAL A 156 -3.96 -27.55 -13.23
CA VAL A 156 -4.49 -26.25 -12.78
C VAL A 156 -5.71 -25.88 -13.62
N ARG A 157 -6.77 -25.40 -12.98
CA ARG A 157 -7.94 -24.82 -13.65
C ARG A 157 -7.78 -23.29 -13.72
N LEU A 158 -7.90 -22.74 -14.92
CA LEU A 158 -7.87 -21.33 -15.22
C LEU A 158 -9.28 -20.82 -15.46
N VAL A 159 -9.62 -19.71 -14.83
CA VAL A 159 -10.90 -19.00 -14.99
C VAL A 159 -10.61 -17.51 -15.21
N MET A 160 -11.56 -16.80 -15.79
CA MET A 160 -11.42 -15.35 -16.00
C MET A 160 -11.02 -14.63 -14.70
N GLY A 161 -10.01 -13.76 -14.79
CA GLY A 161 -9.46 -13.01 -13.66
C GLY A 161 -8.37 -13.73 -12.85
N ALA A 162 -8.11 -15.01 -13.15
CA ALA A 162 -7.01 -15.73 -12.53
C ALA A 162 -5.66 -15.28 -13.09
N VAL A 163 -4.67 -15.15 -12.23
CA VAL A 163 -3.26 -15.03 -12.64
C VAL A 163 -2.73 -16.45 -12.86
N VAL A 164 -2.11 -16.70 -14.00
CA VAL A 164 -1.51 -17.99 -14.32
C VAL A 164 -0.36 -18.26 -13.33
N PRO A 165 -0.46 -19.33 -12.52
CA PRO A 165 0.40 -19.49 -11.35
C PRO A 165 1.78 -20.10 -11.63
N ALA A 166 1.94 -20.71 -12.81
CA ALA A 166 3.17 -21.34 -13.30
C ALA A 166 3.11 -21.44 -14.82
N ASP A 167 4.16 -21.87 -15.50
CA ASP A 167 4.04 -22.13 -16.93
C ASP A 167 3.26 -23.44 -17.15
N LEU A 168 2.18 -23.36 -17.91
CA LEU A 168 1.23 -24.44 -18.13
C LEU A 168 1.20 -24.86 -19.60
N ARG A 169 1.12 -26.16 -19.88
CA ARG A 169 0.64 -26.71 -21.13
C ARG A 169 -0.87 -26.93 -21.04
N LEU A 170 -1.63 -26.33 -21.94
CA LEU A 170 -3.09 -26.43 -21.93
C LEU A 170 -3.57 -27.81 -22.34
N LEU A 171 -4.45 -28.39 -21.53
CA LEU A 171 -5.16 -29.64 -21.78
C LEU A 171 -6.49 -29.37 -22.48
N GLU A 172 -7.20 -28.33 -22.00
CA GLU A 172 -8.47 -27.87 -22.55
C GLU A 172 -8.48 -26.34 -22.61
N SER A 173 -9.12 -25.77 -23.63
CA SER A 173 -9.36 -24.34 -23.80
C SER A 173 -10.78 -24.12 -24.30
N ARG A 174 -11.56 -23.32 -23.57
CA ARG A 174 -12.91 -22.90 -23.92
C ARG A 174 -12.95 -21.38 -24.08
N GLY A 175 -12.54 -20.90 -25.25
CA GLY A 175 -12.44 -19.47 -25.51
C GLY A 175 -11.45 -18.73 -24.59
N LEU A 176 -10.41 -19.43 -24.13
CA LEU A 176 -9.40 -18.86 -23.21
C LEU A 176 -8.57 -17.81 -23.93
N GLU A 177 -8.50 -16.64 -23.36
CA GLU A 177 -7.64 -15.52 -23.79
C GLU A 177 -6.80 -15.04 -22.60
N CYS A 178 -5.51 -14.88 -22.83
CA CYS A 178 -4.56 -14.43 -21.81
C CYS A 178 -3.95 -13.09 -22.20
N ASP A 179 -3.93 -12.15 -21.26
CA ASP A 179 -3.13 -10.93 -21.35
C ASP A 179 -1.67 -11.27 -21.03
N GLU A 180 -0.83 -11.19 -22.03
CA GLU A 180 0.60 -11.51 -21.95
C GLU A 180 1.49 -10.27 -21.98
N ALA A 181 0.94 -9.07 -21.75
CA ALA A 181 1.67 -7.81 -21.76
C ALA A 181 2.91 -7.81 -20.85
N VAL A 182 2.84 -8.56 -19.74
CA VAL A 182 3.97 -8.71 -18.79
C VAL A 182 5.19 -9.41 -19.42
N LEU A 183 4.97 -10.24 -20.45
CA LEU A 183 6.03 -10.99 -21.13
C LEU A 183 6.42 -10.38 -22.49
N THR A 184 5.42 -9.92 -23.23
CA THR A 184 5.58 -9.48 -24.61
C THR A 184 5.66 -7.97 -24.77
N GLY A 185 5.11 -7.22 -23.80
CA GLY A 185 4.87 -5.78 -23.89
C GLY A 185 3.67 -5.41 -24.76
N GLU A 186 2.98 -6.38 -25.40
CA GLU A 186 1.80 -6.19 -26.24
C GLU A 186 0.54 -6.24 -25.37
N THR A 187 -0.35 -5.27 -25.52
CA THR A 187 -1.58 -5.14 -24.69
C THR A 187 -2.77 -5.93 -25.24
N VAL A 188 -2.63 -6.58 -26.41
CA VAL A 188 -3.70 -7.38 -27.00
C VAL A 188 -3.71 -8.77 -26.40
N ALA A 189 -4.86 -9.20 -25.88
CA ALA A 189 -5.02 -10.53 -25.32
C ALA A 189 -4.81 -11.62 -26.40
N VAL A 190 -4.03 -12.64 -26.05
CA VAL A 190 -3.68 -13.75 -26.94
C VAL A 190 -4.66 -14.90 -26.76
N ARG A 191 -5.32 -15.32 -27.83
CA ARG A 191 -6.21 -16.47 -27.80
C ARG A 191 -5.43 -17.77 -27.65
N LYS A 192 -5.82 -18.59 -26.70
CA LYS A 192 -5.16 -19.85 -26.35
C LYS A 192 -5.93 -21.08 -26.84
N SER A 193 -5.20 -22.12 -27.21
CA SER A 193 -5.74 -23.36 -27.76
C SER A 193 -5.02 -24.57 -27.18
N ALA A 194 -5.69 -25.71 -27.03
CA ALA A 194 -5.05 -26.95 -26.62
C ALA A 194 -4.29 -27.68 -27.75
N VAL A 195 -4.44 -27.21 -29.00
CA VAL A 195 -3.77 -27.80 -30.18
C VAL A 195 -2.25 -27.57 -30.10
N PRO A 196 -1.41 -28.58 -30.34
CA PRO A 196 0.06 -28.38 -30.33
C PRO A 196 0.50 -27.29 -31.28
N THR A 197 1.47 -26.51 -30.86
CA THR A 197 2.06 -25.44 -31.68
C THR A 197 3.25 -25.99 -32.49
N ALA A 198 3.48 -25.45 -33.68
CA ALA A 198 4.58 -25.90 -34.55
C ALA A 198 5.94 -25.80 -33.84
N PRO A 199 6.85 -26.79 -34.05
CA PRO A 199 8.21 -26.70 -33.49
C PRO A 199 8.95 -25.46 -33.98
N GLY A 200 9.66 -24.79 -33.08
CA GLY A 200 10.46 -23.59 -33.40
C GLY A 200 9.69 -22.26 -33.28
N THR A 201 8.41 -22.27 -32.93
CA THR A 201 7.59 -21.06 -32.70
C THR A 201 8.18 -20.22 -31.55
N ALA A 202 8.18 -18.91 -31.70
CA ALA A 202 8.64 -17.99 -30.64
C ALA A 202 7.78 -18.09 -29.36
N SER A 203 8.36 -17.84 -28.18
CA SER A 203 7.65 -17.95 -26.90
C SER A 203 6.38 -17.13 -26.82
N ALA A 204 6.36 -15.95 -27.45
CA ALA A 204 5.20 -15.06 -27.50
C ALA A 204 4.04 -15.58 -28.36
N GLU A 205 4.27 -16.57 -29.25
CA GLU A 205 3.28 -17.10 -30.17
C GLU A 205 2.79 -18.51 -29.78
N LEU A 206 3.19 -19.01 -28.61
CA LEU A 206 2.82 -20.35 -28.15
C LEU A 206 1.37 -20.37 -27.65
N ALA A 207 0.42 -20.59 -28.58
CA ALA A 207 -1.00 -20.63 -28.27
C ALA A 207 -1.38 -21.81 -27.36
N SER A 208 -0.60 -22.89 -27.33
CA SER A 208 -0.87 -24.10 -26.53
C SER A 208 -0.36 -24.02 -25.09
N CYS A 209 0.26 -22.91 -24.70
CA CYS A 209 0.78 -22.69 -23.35
C CYS A 209 0.23 -21.39 -22.73
N ALA A 210 0.10 -21.38 -21.41
CA ALA A 210 -0.17 -20.20 -20.60
C ALA A 210 1.03 -19.96 -19.66
N PHE A 211 1.48 -18.74 -19.53
CA PHE A 211 2.72 -18.39 -18.86
C PHE A 211 2.49 -17.80 -17.47
N MET A 212 3.39 -18.09 -16.54
CA MET A 212 3.36 -17.54 -15.20
C MET A 212 3.27 -16.01 -15.21
N GLY A 213 2.36 -15.45 -14.40
CA GLY A 213 2.20 -14.00 -14.25
C GLY A 213 1.30 -13.34 -15.30
N THR A 214 0.84 -14.07 -16.33
CA THR A 214 -0.15 -13.57 -17.29
C THR A 214 -1.56 -13.68 -16.70
N VAL A 215 -2.51 -12.93 -17.23
CA VAL A 215 -3.87 -12.83 -16.69
C VAL A 215 -4.87 -13.42 -17.66
N VAL A 216 -5.78 -14.24 -17.16
CA VAL A 216 -6.91 -14.73 -17.95
C VAL A 216 -7.92 -13.63 -18.16
N GLY A 217 -7.98 -13.06 -19.36
CA GLY A 217 -8.89 -11.99 -19.75
C GLY A 217 -10.29 -12.47 -20.10
N ALA A 218 -10.40 -13.67 -20.75
CA ALA A 218 -11.67 -14.25 -21.14
C ALA A 218 -11.61 -15.79 -21.16
N GLY A 219 -12.78 -16.44 -21.12
CA GLY A 219 -12.92 -17.88 -21.20
C GLY A 219 -12.43 -18.65 -19.98
N ALA A 220 -12.20 -19.96 -20.16
CA ALA A 220 -11.70 -20.87 -19.15
C ALA A 220 -10.84 -21.96 -19.77
N GLY A 221 -9.96 -22.58 -18.99
CA GLY A 221 -9.13 -23.69 -19.47
C GLY A 221 -8.59 -24.55 -18.34
N THR A 222 -8.01 -25.68 -18.72
CA THR A 222 -7.27 -26.56 -17.80
C THR A 222 -5.87 -26.75 -18.38
N GLY A 223 -4.83 -26.69 -17.57
CA GLY A 223 -3.45 -26.91 -17.99
C GLY A 223 -2.65 -27.70 -16.98
N VAL A 224 -1.60 -28.39 -17.44
CA VAL A 224 -0.64 -29.08 -16.58
C VAL A 224 0.59 -28.21 -16.37
N VAL A 225 1.06 -28.09 -15.15
CA VAL A 225 2.28 -27.35 -14.79
C VAL A 225 3.50 -28.03 -15.41
N VAL A 226 4.27 -27.32 -16.24
CA VAL A 226 5.49 -27.83 -16.89
C VAL A 226 6.76 -27.28 -16.25
N THR A 227 6.78 -26.00 -15.87
CA THR A 227 7.89 -25.37 -15.16
C THR A 227 7.41 -24.47 -14.04
N THR A 228 8.25 -24.29 -13.00
CA THR A 228 7.90 -23.52 -11.80
C THR A 228 9.02 -22.53 -11.43
N GLY A 229 8.65 -21.42 -10.77
CA GLY A 229 9.54 -20.47 -10.15
C GLY A 229 10.53 -19.81 -11.12
N LYS A 230 11.80 -19.84 -10.79
CA LYS A 230 12.88 -19.21 -11.59
C LYS A 230 13.05 -19.79 -12.99
N ARG A 231 12.51 -20.98 -13.26
CA ARG A 231 12.63 -21.68 -14.54
C ARG A 231 11.51 -21.35 -15.52
N THR A 232 10.46 -20.68 -15.08
CA THR A 232 9.38 -20.17 -15.94
C THR A 232 9.90 -19.08 -16.88
N GLU A 233 9.19 -18.81 -17.97
CA GLU A 233 9.55 -17.71 -18.90
C GLU A 233 9.58 -16.36 -18.13
N PHE A 234 8.57 -16.09 -17.31
CA PHE A 234 8.57 -14.93 -16.42
C PHE A 234 9.78 -14.92 -15.46
N GLY A 235 10.12 -16.06 -14.87
CA GLY A 235 11.24 -16.18 -13.95
C GLY A 235 12.58 -15.83 -14.60
N ARG A 236 12.79 -16.19 -15.87
CA ARG A 236 14.00 -15.87 -16.63
C ARG A 236 14.09 -14.37 -16.93
N ILE A 237 12.99 -13.75 -17.34
CA ILE A 237 12.90 -12.30 -17.60
C ILE A 237 13.12 -11.52 -16.29
N ALA A 238 12.45 -11.91 -15.20
CA ALA A 238 12.55 -11.25 -13.90
C ALA A 238 13.95 -11.30 -13.26
N LEU A 239 14.77 -12.30 -13.60
CA LEU A 239 16.17 -12.34 -13.19
C LEU A 239 17.05 -11.35 -13.96
N GLY A 240 16.67 -10.99 -15.20
CA GLY A 240 17.38 -10.04 -16.06
C GLY A 240 16.99 -8.58 -15.85
N LEU A 241 15.76 -8.35 -15.46
CA LEU A 241 15.21 -7.02 -15.20
C LEU A 241 15.20 -6.76 -13.70
N ALA A 242 16.24 -6.07 -13.20
CA ALA A 242 16.14 -5.36 -11.93
C ALA A 242 15.25 -4.13 -12.14
N GLU A 243 13.92 -4.31 -12.20
CA GLU A 243 12.99 -3.19 -12.28
C GLU A 243 13.21 -2.29 -11.06
N ARG A 244 13.59 -1.03 -11.32
CA ARG A 244 13.56 0.04 -10.33
C ARG A 244 12.08 0.34 -10.10
N GLU A 245 11.59 -0.03 -8.92
CA GLU A 245 10.27 0.41 -8.48
C GLU A 245 10.19 1.94 -8.59
N PRO A 246 9.10 2.51 -9.13
CA PRO A 246 8.95 3.96 -9.23
C PRO A 246 9.04 4.59 -7.84
N GLU A 247 9.78 5.71 -7.76
CA GLU A 247 9.98 6.46 -6.52
C GLU A 247 8.67 7.08 -6.05
N THR A 248 8.28 6.85 -4.80
CA THR A 248 7.08 7.44 -4.23
C THR A 248 7.25 8.94 -3.93
N ALA A 249 6.13 9.68 -3.79
CA ALA A 249 6.15 11.10 -3.42
C ALA A 249 6.91 11.34 -2.11
N PHE A 250 6.75 10.44 -1.14
CA PHE A 250 7.48 10.47 0.12
C PHE A 250 8.98 10.30 -0.07
N GLN A 251 9.43 9.31 -0.82
CA GLN A 251 10.86 9.07 -1.10
C GLN A 251 11.51 10.26 -1.82
N ALA A 252 10.79 10.86 -2.77
CA ALA A 252 11.24 12.06 -3.46
C ALA A 252 11.40 13.26 -2.50
N GLY A 253 10.45 13.43 -1.56
CA GLY A 253 10.52 14.45 -0.51
C GLY A 253 11.72 14.23 0.41
N LEU A 254 11.92 13.01 0.88
CA LEU A 254 13.05 12.61 1.73
C LEU A 254 14.41 12.86 1.05
N ARG A 255 14.52 12.53 -0.22
CA ARG A 255 15.73 12.80 -1.02
C ARG A 255 16.00 14.29 -1.16
N ARG A 256 14.97 15.10 -1.45
CA ARG A 256 15.11 16.57 -1.54
C ARG A 256 15.57 17.18 -0.22
N PHE A 257 15.03 16.71 0.90
CA PHE A 257 15.43 17.10 2.23
C PHE A 257 16.89 16.73 2.52
N SER A 258 17.29 15.47 2.28
CA SER A 258 18.66 15.01 2.48
C SER A 258 19.67 15.80 1.64
N LEU A 259 19.32 16.13 0.38
CA LEU A 259 20.17 16.96 -0.48
C LEU A 259 20.28 18.42 0.02
N LEU A 260 19.22 18.98 0.60
CA LEU A 260 19.26 20.30 1.23
C LEU A 260 20.28 20.31 2.36
N LEU A 261 20.17 19.36 3.30
CA LEU A 261 21.09 19.28 4.44
C LEU A 261 22.53 18.98 4.01
N LEU A 262 22.73 18.12 3.04
CA LEU A 262 24.06 17.80 2.50
C LEU A 262 24.73 19.04 1.90
N ARG A 263 23.99 19.91 1.19
CA ARG A 263 24.51 21.17 0.67
C ARG A 263 24.88 22.14 1.79
N VAL A 264 24.02 22.28 2.79
CA VAL A 264 24.28 23.14 3.96
C VAL A 264 25.52 22.64 4.72
N ALA A 265 25.59 21.33 4.99
CA ALA A 265 26.73 20.71 5.67
C ALA A 265 28.04 20.90 4.88
N GLY A 266 28.02 20.71 3.56
CA GLY A 266 29.18 20.89 2.70
C GLY A 266 29.71 22.33 2.71
N VAL A 267 28.81 23.32 2.60
CA VAL A 267 29.19 24.74 2.67
C VAL A 267 29.79 25.08 4.03
N LEU A 268 29.14 24.66 5.12
CA LEU A 268 29.61 24.93 6.47
C LEU A 268 30.97 24.25 6.74
N MET A 269 31.15 23.03 6.30
CA MET A 269 32.40 22.29 6.44
C MET A 269 33.57 23.01 5.75
N VAL A 270 33.36 23.50 4.51
CA VAL A 270 34.42 24.25 3.78
C VAL A 270 34.75 25.55 4.49
N ILE A 271 33.74 26.30 4.97
CA ILE A 271 33.93 27.54 5.71
C ILE A 271 34.73 27.29 7.00
N VAL A 272 34.35 26.26 7.77
CA VAL A 272 35.03 25.92 9.03
C VAL A 272 36.47 25.50 8.79
N LEU A 273 36.69 24.67 7.76
CA LEU A 273 38.06 24.26 7.39
C LEU A 273 38.91 25.47 7.02
N ALA A 274 38.39 26.35 6.16
CA ALA A 274 39.11 27.55 5.75
C ALA A 274 39.46 28.46 6.97
N ILE A 275 38.49 28.68 7.86
CA ILE A 275 38.72 29.49 9.09
C ILE A 275 39.82 28.86 9.96
N ASN A 276 39.75 27.56 10.21
CA ASN A 276 40.72 26.91 11.09
C ASN A 276 42.14 26.87 10.48
N VAL A 277 42.24 26.72 9.16
CA VAL A 277 43.53 26.82 8.45
C VAL A 277 44.08 28.24 8.49
N MET A 278 43.23 29.28 8.30
CA MET A 278 43.64 30.67 8.41
C MET A 278 44.12 31.04 9.83
N LEU A 279 43.59 30.42 10.87
CA LEU A 279 44.01 30.57 12.27
C LEU A 279 45.27 29.74 12.61
N ASN A 280 45.93 29.11 11.61
CA ASN A 280 47.15 28.31 11.76
C ASN A 280 46.97 27.11 12.73
N ARG A 281 45.76 26.54 12.82
CA ARG A 281 45.55 25.32 13.61
C ARG A 281 46.13 24.10 12.92
N PRO A 282 46.52 23.03 13.66
CA PRO A 282 46.99 21.80 13.06
C PRO A 282 46.01 21.31 12.00
N LEU A 283 46.50 21.06 10.79
CA LEU A 283 45.64 20.69 9.65
C LEU A 283 44.78 19.47 9.91
N LEU A 284 45.32 18.49 10.63
CA LEU A 284 44.57 17.27 11.00
C LEU A 284 43.37 17.61 11.89
N ASP A 285 43.56 18.43 12.92
CA ASP A 285 42.48 18.86 13.81
C ASP A 285 41.44 19.70 13.09
N ALA A 286 41.86 20.60 12.20
CA ALA A 286 40.98 21.39 11.37
C ALA A 286 40.10 20.53 10.45
N VAL A 287 40.68 19.51 9.84
CA VAL A 287 39.95 18.55 8.97
C VAL A 287 39.00 17.70 9.80
N LEU A 288 39.45 17.09 10.91
CA LEU A 288 38.64 16.26 11.78
C LEU A 288 37.45 17.05 12.38
N PHE A 289 37.70 18.27 12.84
CA PHE A 289 36.66 19.12 13.38
C PHE A 289 35.63 19.53 12.31
N SER A 290 36.08 19.93 11.12
CA SER A 290 35.20 20.27 10.01
C SER A 290 34.34 19.11 9.56
N LEU A 291 34.91 17.89 9.52
CA LEU A 291 34.19 16.66 9.20
C LEU A 291 33.17 16.30 10.28
N ALA A 292 33.54 16.43 11.56
CA ALA A 292 32.61 16.16 12.68
C ALA A 292 31.39 17.08 12.63
N ILE A 293 31.58 18.38 12.29
CA ILE A 293 30.48 19.33 12.05
C ILE A 293 29.60 18.88 10.87
N GLY A 294 30.21 18.52 9.74
CA GLY A 294 29.47 18.03 8.56
C GLY A 294 28.60 16.79 8.85
N VAL A 295 29.14 15.87 9.63
CA VAL A 295 28.43 14.68 10.12
C VAL A 295 27.29 15.05 11.06
N GLY A 296 27.51 16.00 11.98
CA GLY A 296 26.50 16.44 12.94
C GLY A 296 25.24 17.03 12.31
N ILE A 297 25.36 17.73 11.17
CA ILE A 297 24.21 18.26 10.44
C ILE A 297 23.44 17.16 9.69
N THR A 298 24.13 16.10 9.29
CA THR A 298 23.55 15.07 8.43
C THR A 298 22.71 14.08 9.25
N PRO A 299 21.40 13.87 8.93
CA PRO A 299 20.52 13.01 9.72
C PRO A 299 20.81 11.52 9.40
N GLN A 300 21.80 10.94 10.06
CA GLN A 300 22.28 9.58 9.77
C GLN A 300 21.24 8.50 10.06
N LEU A 301 20.42 8.68 11.09
CA LEU A 301 19.41 7.70 11.50
C LEU A 301 18.04 7.94 10.87
N LEU A 302 17.88 8.90 9.94
CA LEU A 302 16.60 9.16 9.28
C LEU A 302 16.04 7.92 8.56
N PRO A 303 16.81 7.15 7.78
CA PRO A 303 16.32 5.90 7.20
C PRO A 303 15.89 4.89 8.27
N ALA A 304 16.60 4.80 9.38
CA ALA A 304 16.28 3.89 10.48
C ALA A 304 14.98 4.31 11.21
N VAL A 305 14.79 5.60 11.47
CA VAL A 305 13.58 6.16 12.09
C VAL A 305 12.37 5.91 11.18
N VAL A 306 12.47 6.19 9.88
CA VAL A 306 11.42 5.93 8.89
C VAL A 306 11.10 4.43 8.85
N SER A 307 12.09 3.56 8.65
CA SER A 307 11.90 2.11 8.58
C SER A 307 11.28 1.54 9.86
N THR A 308 11.67 2.04 11.03
CA THR A 308 11.09 1.66 12.32
C THR A 308 9.63 2.12 12.41
N GLY A 309 9.33 3.36 11.99
CA GLY A 309 7.98 3.91 11.93
C GLY A 309 7.06 3.07 11.06
N LEU A 310 7.50 2.76 9.83
CA LEU A 310 6.78 1.93 8.87
C LEU A 310 6.55 0.50 9.41
N SER A 311 7.57 -0.11 10.04
CA SER A 311 7.46 -1.45 10.62
C SER A 311 6.47 -1.51 11.79
N VAL A 312 6.47 -0.50 12.66
CA VAL A 312 5.51 -0.39 13.78
C VAL A 312 4.10 -0.14 13.24
N GLY A 313 3.97 0.75 12.26
CA GLY A 313 2.71 1.07 11.62
C GLY A 313 2.11 -0.12 10.89
N SER A 314 2.91 -0.83 10.10
CA SER A 314 2.46 -2.01 9.36
C SER A 314 1.92 -3.10 10.30
N ARG A 315 2.59 -3.36 11.45
CA ARG A 315 2.06 -4.29 12.46
C ARG A 315 0.74 -3.84 13.05
N ARG A 316 0.55 -2.53 13.28
CA ARG A 316 -0.72 -1.99 13.78
C ARG A 316 -1.83 -2.08 12.74
N LEU A 317 -1.50 -1.84 11.48
CA LEU A 317 -2.41 -1.98 10.35
C LEU A 317 -2.84 -3.44 10.18
N ALA A 318 -1.89 -4.38 10.22
CA ALA A 318 -2.19 -5.82 10.15
C ALA A 318 -3.11 -6.28 11.30
N ALA A 319 -2.90 -5.77 12.53
CA ALA A 319 -3.80 -6.04 13.66
C ALA A 319 -5.23 -5.47 13.45
N ARG A 320 -5.41 -4.56 12.50
CA ARG A 320 -6.67 -3.96 12.08
C ARG A 320 -7.16 -4.45 10.73
N LYS A 321 -6.65 -5.59 10.27
CA LYS A 321 -7.05 -6.21 9.01
C LYS A 321 -6.66 -5.43 7.75
N VAL A 322 -5.65 -4.57 7.84
CA VAL A 322 -5.02 -3.91 6.68
C VAL A 322 -3.65 -4.51 6.45
N LEU A 323 -3.48 -5.22 5.36
CA LEU A 323 -2.22 -5.81 4.96
C LEU A 323 -1.53 -4.92 3.91
N VAL A 324 -0.34 -4.47 4.21
CA VAL A 324 0.43 -3.60 3.32
C VAL A 324 1.52 -4.42 2.64
N LYS A 325 1.50 -4.47 1.32
CA LYS A 325 2.50 -5.20 0.52
C LYS A 325 3.82 -4.44 0.43
N ARG A 326 3.77 -3.13 0.26
CA ARG A 326 4.92 -2.24 0.21
C ARG A 326 4.85 -1.26 1.37
N LEU A 327 5.81 -1.33 2.31
CA LEU A 327 5.79 -0.51 3.53
C LEU A 327 5.72 1.00 3.24
N VAL A 328 6.33 1.44 2.15
CA VAL A 328 6.37 2.86 1.76
C VAL A 328 4.97 3.40 1.47
N CYS A 329 4.06 2.57 0.92
CA CYS A 329 2.69 2.98 0.62
C CYS A 329 1.86 3.33 1.86
N ILE A 330 2.32 3.03 3.08
CA ILE A 330 1.66 3.47 4.31
C ILE A 330 1.66 5.00 4.42
N GLU A 331 2.71 5.64 3.96
CA GLU A 331 2.86 7.10 3.99
C GLU A 331 2.02 7.74 2.89
N ASP A 332 2.03 7.16 1.68
CA ASP A 332 1.18 7.60 0.58
C ASP A 332 -0.31 7.44 0.94
N LEU A 333 -0.68 6.37 1.69
CA LEU A 333 -2.02 6.20 2.24
C LEU A 333 -2.40 7.36 3.20
N GLY A 334 -1.43 7.86 3.98
CA GLY A 334 -1.61 9.04 4.86
C GLY A 334 -1.74 10.36 4.10
N ASP A 335 -1.15 10.45 2.92
CA ASP A 335 -1.16 11.62 2.04
C ASP A 335 -2.43 11.73 1.20
N MET A 336 -3.14 10.61 1.01
CA MET A 336 -4.33 10.51 0.17
C MET A 336 -5.38 11.58 0.49
N ASP A 337 -5.79 12.33 -0.54
CA ASP A 337 -6.85 13.34 -0.50
C ASP A 337 -8.04 13.01 -1.42
N VAL A 338 -7.86 12.12 -2.40
CA VAL A 338 -8.91 11.60 -3.28
C VAL A 338 -8.92 10.08 -3.25
N LEU A 339 -10.08 9.50 -3.03
CA LEU A 339 -10.33 8.07 -3.18
C LEU A 339 -11.27 7.84 -4.37
N VAL A 340 -10.80 7.15 -5.39
CA VAL A 340 -11.64 6.63 -6.46
C VAL A 340 -11.99 5.18 -6.12
N THR A 341 -13.26 4.84 -6.13
CA THR A 341 -13.72 3.48 -5.78
C THR A 341 -14.68 2.93 -6.82
N ASP A 342 -14.60 1.63 -7.06
CA ASP A 342 -15.71 0.95 -7.73
C ASP A 342 -16.94 0.92 -6.80
N LYS A 343 -18.14 0.84 -7.39
CA LYS A 343 -19.40 0.75 -6.67
C LYS A 343 -19.62 -0.66 -6.12
N THR A 344 -19.55 -1.65 -7.04
CA THR A 344 -19.97 -3.04 -6.81
C THR A 344 -19.00 -3.79 -5.90
N GLY A 345 -19.50 -4.50 -4.89
CA GLY A 345 -18.67 -5.25 -3.94
C GLY A 345 -17.89 -4.36 -2.95
N THR A 346 -17.78 -3.06 -3.20
CA THR A 346 -17.08 -2.10 -2.36
C THR A 346 -18.03 -1.24 -1.54
N LEU A 347 -18.90 -0.47 -2.18
CA LEU A 347 -19.94 0.34 -1.53
C LEU A 347 -21.21 -0.46 -1.29
N THR A 348 -21.42 -1.51 -2.06
CA THR A 348 -22.53 -2.44 -1.98
C THR A 348 -22.06 -3.79 -1.44
N GLU A 349 -22.98 -4.64 -1.04
CA GLU A 349 -22.67 -5.97 -0.52
C GLU A 349 -22.02 -6.90 -1.57
N GLY A 350 -22.16 -6.56 -2.85
CA GLY A 350 -21.73 -7.40 -3.98
C GLY A 350 -22.53 -8.70 -4.06
N ARG A 351 -23.59 -8.84 -3.30
CA ARG A 351 -24.56 -9.93 -3.39
C ARG A 351 -25.71 -9.45 -4.24
N ILE A 352 -25.73 -9.91 -5.47
CA ILE A 352 -26.83 -9.65 -6.37
C ILE A 352 -27.98 -10.58 -6.00
N THR A 353 -29.13 -10.03 -5.70
CA THR A 353 -30.36 -10.77 -5.43
C THR A 353 -31.36 -10.53 -6.54
N PHE A 354 -32.02 -11.60 -7.01
CA PHE A 354 -33.14 -11.47 -7.96
C PHE A 354 -34.32 -10.75 -7.27
N SER A 355 -34.88 -9.76 -7.94
CA SER A 355 -35.96 -8.91 -7.41
C SER A 355 -37.30 -9.14 -8.14
N ALA A 356 -37.28 -9.15 -9.48
CA ALA A 356 -38.51 -9.31 -10.27
C ALA A 356 -38.21 -9.77 -11.69
N SER A 357 -39.18 -10.48 -12.29
CA SER A 357 -39.28 -10.71 -13.75
C SER A 357 -40.48 -9.91 -14.27
N LEU A 358 -40.28 -9.17 -15.34
CA LEU A 358 -41.24 -8.19 -15.85
C LEU A 358 -41.41 -8.37 -17.36
N ASP A 359 -42.66 -8.25 -17.82
CA ASP A 359 -42.96 -8.14 -19.27
C ASP A 359 -42.41 -6.80 -19.84
N PRO A 360 -42.45 -6.59 -21.16
CA PRO A 360 -41.99 -5.34 -21.74
C PRO A 360 -42.77 -4.08 -21.26
N SER A 361 -43.94 -4.25 -20.70
CA SER A 361 -44.77 -3.15 -20.17
C SER A 361 -44.49 -2.87 -18.67
N GLY A 362 -43.64 -3.69 -18.04
CA GLY A 362 -43.26 -3.52 -16.65
C GLY A 362 -44.15 -4.25 -15.62
N HIS A 363 -45.02 -5.14 -16.07
CA HIS A 363 -45.82 -5.98 -15.19
C HIS A 363 -45.08 -7.27 -14.86
N PRO A 364 -45.27 -7.85 -13.66
CA PRO A 364 -44.69 -9.13 -13.29
C PRO A 364 -45.09 -10.26 -14.24
N ASP A 365 -44.10 -10.95 -14.82
CA ASP A 365 -44.34 -12.11 -15.69
C ASP A 365 -43.34 -13.25 -15.38
N PRO A 366 -43.82 -14.41 -14.86
CA PRO A 366 -43.00 -15.59 -14.60
C PRO A 366 -42.39 -16.22 -15.85
N ALA A 367 -42.99 -16.03 -17.04
CA ALA A 367 -42.48 -16.58 -18.29
C ALA A 367 -41.09 -16.00 -18.65
N VAL A 368 -40.88 -14.74 -18.33
CA VAL A 368 -39.57 -14.06 -18.53
C VAL A 368 -38.49 -14.69 -17.65
N LEU A 369 -38.84 -15.05 -16.40
CA LEU A 369 -37.93 -15.80 -15.53
C LEU A 369 -37.59 -17.17 -16.10
N ALA A 370 -38.60 -17.91 -16.57
CA ALA A 370 -38.40 -19.24 -17.17
C ALA A 370 -37.47 -19.19 -18.39
N LEU A 371 -37.67 -18.19 -19.29
CA LEU A 371 -36.79 -17.99 -20.46
C LEU A 371 -35.39 -17.59 -20.03
N GLY A 372 -35.23 -16.69 -19.04
CA GLY A 372 -33.94 -16.26 -18.52
C GLY A 372 -33.15 -17.39 -17.87
N LEU A 373 -33.84 -18.36 -17.25
CA LEU A 373 -33.25 -19.57 -16.69
C LEU A 373 -32.75 -20.52 -17.76
N LEU A 374 -33.38 -20.61 -18.95
CA LEU A 374 -32.94 -21.43 -20.09
C LEU A 374 -31.63 -20.90 -20.67
N ALA A 375 -31.42 -19.61 -20.65
CA ALA A 375 -30.18 -18.94 -21.10
C ALA A 375 -29.09 -18.87 -20.00
N THR A 376 -29.27 -19.61 -18.89
CA THR A 376 -28.30 -19.65 -17.80
C THR A 376 -27.41 -20.87 -17.96
N GLU A 377 -26.09 -20.70 -17.96
CA GLU A 377 -25.14 -21.82 -18.11
C GLU A 377 -25.23 -22.77 -16.90
N THR A 378 -25.51 -24.06 -17.18
CA THR A 378 -25.71 -25.10 -16.17
C THR A 378 -24.50 -26.03 -16.01
N ASP A 379 -23.41 -25.82 -16.74
CA ASP A 379 -22.27 -26.73 -16.87
C ASP A 379 -21.41 -26.91 -15.61
N GLY A 380 -21.80 -26.35 -14.45
CA GLY A 380 -20.96 -26.41 -13.24
C GLY A 380 -19.57 -25.79 -13.43
N SER A 381 -19.35 -25.04 -14.53
CA SER A 381 -18.15 -24.28 -14.74
C SER A 381 -18.09 -23.22 -13.65
N VAL A 382 -17.08 -23.29 -12.83
CA VAL A 382 -16.78 -22.37 -11.76
C VAL A 382 -16.55 -21.00 -12.39
N GLY A 383 -17.58 -20.14 -12.34
CA GLY A 383 -17.57 -18.83 -12.99
C GLY A 383 -18.98 -18.35 -13.36
N SER A 384 -20.06 -18.99 -12.83
CA SER A 384 -21.41 -18.46 -13.05
C SER A 384 -21.45 -17.01 -12.63
N ASN A 385 -21.85 -16.13 -13.55
CA ASN A 385 -22.12 -14.72 -13.29
C ASN A 385 -23.01 -14.60 -12.04
N ALA A 386 -22.72 -13.65 -11.13
CA ALA A 386 -23.49 -13.46 -9.90
C ALA A 386 -25.00 -13.30 -10.14
N MET A 387 -25.42 -12.77 -11.31
CA MET A 387 -26.82 -12.69 -11.72
C MET A 387 -27.40 -14.07 -12.06
N ASP A 388 -26.60 -14.95 -12.67
CA ASP A 388 -27.01 -16.32 -12.98
C ASP A 388 -27.15 -17.15 -11.71
N ALA A 389 -26.25 -16.97 -10.75
CA ALA A 389 -26.37 -17.60 -9.44
C ALA A 389 -27.63 -17.11 -8.69
N ALA A 390 -27.97 -15.82 -8.79
CA ALA A 390 -29.19 -15.27 -8.21
C ALA A 390 -30.46 -15.82 -8.87
N LEU A 391 -30.46 -16.05 -10.20
CA LEU A 391 -31.56 -16.69 -10.90
C LEU A 391 -31.69 -18.17 -10.50
N GLN A 392 -30.57 -18.88 -10.39
CA GLN A 392 -30.60 -20.30 -9.97
C GLN A 392 -31.15 -20.48 -8.56
N ALA A 393 -30.86 -19.54 -7.65
CA ALA A 393 -31.35 -19.57 -6.27
C ALA A 393 -32.88 -19.49 -6.15
N VAL A 394 -33.54 -18.88 -7.12
CA VAL A 394 -35.02 -18.75 -7.18
C VAL A 394 -35.68 -19.68 -8.18
N ALA A 395 -34.86 -20.53 -8.81
CA ALA A 395 -35.37 -21.47 -9.82
C ALA A 395 -36.29 -22.50 -9.22
N PRO A 396 -37.47 -22.77 -9.82
CA PRO A 396 -38.32 -23.85 -9.40
C PRO A 396 -37.63 -25.21 -9.59
N ALA A 397 -37.91 -26.15 -8.69
CA ALA A 397 -37.44 -27.53 -8.83
C ALA A 397 -38.11 -28.20 -10.03
N GLY A 398 -37.32 -28.67 -10.98
CA GLY A 398 -37.82 -29.38 -12.18
C GLY A 398 -36.71 -29.58 -13.21
N ASP A 399 -36.92 -30.57 -14.11
CA ASP A 399 -36.04 -30.84 -15.25
C ASP A 399 -36.15 -29.69 -16.27
N ARG A 400 -35.01 -29.17 -16.70
CA ARG A 400 -34.93 -28.10 -17.71
C ARG A 400 -34.49 -28.69 -19.03
N PRO A 401 -34.96 -28.18 -20.16
CA PRO A 401 -34.48 -28.53 -21.48
C PRO A 401 -32.95 -28.37 -21.55
N ARG A 402 -32.28 -29.39 -22.09
CA ARG A 402 -30.83 -29.32 -22.30
C ARG A 402 -30.51 -28.38 -23.45
N PRO A 403 -29.47 -27.52 -23.31
CA PRO A 403 -29.02 -26.67 -24.41
C PRO A 403 -28.49 -27.53 -25.57
N VAL A 404 -28.89 -27.21 -26.79
CA VAL A 404 -28.41 -27.82 -28.03
C VAL A 404 -27.08 -27.22 -28.44
N ALA A 405 -26.97 -25.89 -28.36
CA ALA A 405 -25.76 -25.13 -28.64
C ALA A 405 -25.80 -23.82 -27.85
N SER A 406 -24.65 -23.21 -27.60
CA SER A 406 -24.58 -21.91 -26.93
C SER A 406 -23.50 -21.00 -27.53
N VAL A 407 -23.74 -19.70 -27.45
CA VAL A 407 -22.72 -18.66 -27.65
C VAL A 407 -22.45 -18.03 -26.28
N PRO A 408 -21.28 -18.29 -25.69
CA PRO A 408 -20.98 -17.82 -24.35
C PRO A 408 -20.95 -16.30 -24.27
N PHE A 409 -21.00 -15.77 -23.03
CA PHE A 409 -20.91 -14.34 -22.79
C PHE A 409 -19.58 -13.77 -23.31
N ASP A 410 -19.63 -12.62 -23.94
CA ASP A 410 -18.47 -11.81 -24.23
C ASP A 410 -18.69 -10.34 -23.88
N HIS A 411 -17.62 -9.63 -23.54
CA HIS A 411 -17.68 -8.27 -23.05
C HIS A 411 -18.03 -7.22 -24.13
N GLU A 412 -17.75 -7.50 -25.38
CA GLU A 412 -18.06 -6.62 -26.51
C GLU A 412 -19.55 -6.70 -26.85
N ARG A 413 -20.09 -7.89 -26.97
CA ARG A 413 -21.52 -8.13 -27.25
C ARG A 413 -22.40 -7.90 -26.01
N ARG A 414 -21.89 -8.12 -24.81
CA ARG A 414 -22.57 -8.03 -23.51
C ARG A 414 -23.81 -8.91 -23.37
N MET A 415 -23.80 -10.09 -24.00
CA MET A 415 -24.90 -11.04 -23.98
C MET A 415 -24.41 -12.48 -24.12
N THR A 416 -25.26 -13.40 -23.70
CA THR A 416 -25.15 -14.84 -23.93
C THR A 416 -26.36 -15.34 -24.67
N SER A 417 -26.20 -16.36 -25.48
CA SER A 417 -27.28 -16.94 -26.28
C SER A 417 -27.24 -18.45 -26.21
N VAL A 418 -28.40 -19.06 -26.06
CA VAL A 418 -28.55 -20.51 -25.92
C VAL A 418 -29.65 -21.01 -26.87
N LEU A 419 -29.33 -22.01 -27.69
CA LEU A 419 -30.28 -22.72 -28.48
C LEU A 419 -30.85 -23.87 -27.65
N VAL A 420 -32.13 -23.84 -27.38
CA VAL A 420 -32.84 -24.87 -26.62
C VAL A 420 -33.88 -25.56 -27.45
N ASP A 421 -34.15 -26.82 -27.13
CA ASP A 421 -35.26 -27.59 -27.68
C ASP A 421 -36.32 -27.75 -26.57
N ALA A 422 -37.42 -27.02 -26.70
CA ALA A 422 -38.53 -27.07 -25.78
C ALA A 422 -39.74 -27.71 -26.52
N ASP A 423 -40.10 -28.92 -26.13
CA ASP A 423 -41.23 -29.68 -26.65
C ASP A 423 -41.22 -29.82 -28.19
N GLY A 424 -40.02 -30.02 -28.76
CA GLY A 424 -39.85 -30.16 -30.22
C GLY A 424 -39.76 -28.85 -31.00
N VAL A 425 -39.90 -27.74 -30.34
CA VAL A 425 -39.72 -26.40 -30.91
C VAL A 425 -38.33 -25.85 -30.52
N ARG A 426 -37.46 -25.65 -31.51
CA ARG A 426 -36.16 -25.03 -31.28
C ARG A 426 -36.26 -23.49 -31.25
N MET A 427 -35.73 -22.92 -30.21
CA MET A 427 -35.69 -21.48 -30.03
C MET A 427 -34.32 -21.03 -29.59
N LEU A 428 -33.88 -19.89 -30.11
CA LEU A 428 -32.73 -19.12 -29.57
C LEU A 428 -33.22 -18.20 -28.47
N VAL A 429 -32.69 -18.36 -27.27
CA VAL A 429 -32.91 -17.46 -26.14
C VAL A 429 -31.66 -16.62 -25.93
N VAL A 430 -31.80 -15.33 -25.90
CA VAL A 430 -30.71 -14.34 -25.70
C VAL A 430 -30.95 -13.57 -24.41
N LYS A 431 -29.89 -13.47 -23.60
CA LYS A 431 -29.93 -12.77 -22.31
C LYS A 431 -28.71 -11.85 -22.21
N GLY A 432 -28.91 -10.56 -21.89
CA GLY A 432 -27.78 -9.64 -21.83
C GLY A 432 -28.13 -8.22 -21.39
N ALA A 433 -27.16 -7.33 -21.57
CA ALA A 433 -27.36 -5.92 -21.29
C ALA A 433 -28.54 -5.37 -22.12
N PRO A 434 -29.49 -4.66 -21.51
CA PRO A 434 -30.70 -4.20 -22.20
C PRO A 434 -30.41 -3.47 -23.49
N GLU A 435 -29.42 -2.58 -23.53
CA GLU A 435 -29.05 -1.82 -24.71
C GLU A 435 -28.60 -2.72 -25.88
N SER A 436 -27.85 -3.77 -25.56
CA SER A 436 -27.34 -4.69 -26.57
C SER A 436 -28.42 -5.62 -27.10
N VAL A 437 -29.34 -6.05 -26.23
CA VAL A 437 -30.46 -6.94 -26.62
C VAL A 437 -31.53 -6.15 -27.37
N LEU A 438 -31.95 -4.97 -26.86
CA LEU A 438 -32.96 -4.13 -27.50
C LEU A 438 -32.56 -3.71 -28.93
N ALA A 439 -31.25 -3.39 -29.12
CA ALA A 439 -30.71 -3.04 -30.44
C ALA A 439 -30.82 -4.19 -31.48
N ARG A 440 -31.07 -5.44 -31.04
CA ARG A 440 -31.18 -6.64 -31.89
C ARG A 440 -32.63 -7.14 -32.02
N CYS A 441 -33.56 -6.47 -31.34
CA CYS A 441 -34.98 -6.77 -31.47
C CYS A 441 -35.54 -6.15 -32.74
N ARG A 442 -36.45 -6.85 -33.46
CA ARG A 442 -37.07 -6.36 -34.68
C ARG A 442 -38.06 -5.21 -34.41
N ASP A 443 -38.87 -5.36 -33.34
CA ASP A 443 -39.85 -4.35 -32.92
C ASP A 443 -39.85 -4.26 -31.40
N LEU A 444 -39.86 -3.04 -30.89
CA LEU A 444 -39.93 -2.83 -29.43
C LEU A 444 -41.39 -2.58 -29.03
N PRO A 445 -41.93 -3.39 -28.09
CA PRO A 445 -43.27 -3.13 -27.56
C PRO A 445 -43.39 -1.73 -26.95
N PRO A 446 -44.55 -1.06 -27.10
CA PRO A 446 -44.79 0.23 -26.44
C PRO A 446 -44.58 0.15 -24.94
N GLY A 447 -43.86 1.11 -24.36
CA GLY A 447 -43.55 1.14 -22.93
C GLY A 447 -42.29 0.41 -22.46
N ALA A 448 -41.63 -0.35 -23.33
CA ALA A 448 -40.45 -1.13 -22.92
C ALA A 448 -39.30 -0.27 -22.38
N GLU A 449 -38.99 0.85 -23.00
CA GLU A 449 -37.97 1.79 -22.52
C GLU A 449 -38.39 2.44 -21.18
N GLN A 450 -39.67 2.79 -21.02
CA GLN A 450 -40.20 3.38 -19.77
C GLN A 450 -40.15 2.38 -18.61
N ALA A 451 -40.47 1.10 -18.87
CA ALA A 451 -40.39 0.03 -17.88
C ALA A 451 -38.92 -0.20 -17.46
N LEU A 452 -37.99 -0.16 -18.42
CA LEU A 452 -36.56 -0.26 -18.15
C LEU A 452 -36.06 0.91 -17.30
N ASP A 453 -36.37 2.14 -17.67
CA ASP A 453 -35.97 3.34 -16.95
C ASP A 453 -36.56 3.40 -15.53
N ALA A 454 -37.78 2.89 -15.34
CA ALA A 454 -38.39 2.77 -14.04
C ALA A 454 -37.61 1.82 -13.12
N GLN A 455 -37.07 0.71 -13.64
CA GLN A 455 -36.24 -0.21 -12.85
C GLN A 455 -34.86 0.40 -12.54
N PHE A 456 -34.22 1.06 -13.51
CA PHE A 456 -32.96 1.76 -13.28
C PHE A 456 -33.12 2.87 -12.22
N SER A 457 -34.21 3.61 -12.24
CA SER A 457 -34.50 4.65 -11.24
C SER A 457 -34.72 4.08 -9.84
N ARG A 458 -35.12 2.82 -9.71
CA ARG A 458 -35.20 2.06 -8.45
C ARG A 458 -33.85 1.54 -7.98
N GLY A 459 -32.78 1.70 -8.78
CA GLY A 459 -31.47 1.19 -8.48
C GLY A 459 -31.25 -0.28 -8.86
N ALA A 460 -32.17 -0.87 -9.63
CA ALA A 460 -32.04 -2.24 -10.06
C ALA A 460 -31.03 -2.38 -11.22
N ARG A 461 -30.22 -3.42 -11.19
CA ARG A 461 -29.56 -3.95 -12.38
C ARG A 461 -30.58 -4.69 -13.21
N VAL A 462 -30.61 -4.45 -14.50
CA VAL A 462 -31.59 -5.08 -15.39
C VAL A 462 -30.87 -5.88 -16.48
N VAL A 463 -31.39 -7.06 -16.73
CA VAL A 463 -30.98 -7.92 -17.85
C VAL A 463 -32.19 -8.07 -18.74
N ALA A 464 -32.07 -7.83 -20.04
CA ALA A 464 -33.14 -8.08 -21.00
C ALA A 464 -33.06 -9.53 -21.47
N VAL A 465 -34.23 -10.10 -21.69
CA VAL A 465 -34.42 -11.47 -22.26
C VAL A 465 -35.20 -11.32 -23.54
N ALA A 466 -34.67 -11.91 -24.62
CA ALA A 466 -35.32 -11.95 -25.92
C ALA A 466 -35.18 -13.35 -26.51
N TRP A 467 -36.03 -13.68 -27.48
CA TRP A 467 -36.01 -14.98 -28.08
C TRP A 467 -36.43 -14.91 -29.57
N ARG A 468 -36.15 -15.96 -30.31
CA ARG A 468 -36.70 -16.17 -31.64
C ARG A 468 -36.77 -17.66 -31.96
N PRO A 469 -37.73 -18.12 -32.82
CA PRO A 469 -37.81 -19.50 -33.30
C PRO A 469 -36.65 -19.78 -34.28
N MET A 470 -35.99 -20.94 -34.11
CA MET A 470 -34.93 -21.43 -35.01
C MET A 470 -35.16 -22.92 -35.38
N PRO A 471 -36.21 -23.29 -36.09
CA PRO A 471 -36.52 -24.68 -36.42
C PRO A 471 -35.40 -25.30 -37.25
N GLY A 472 -35.01 -26.54 -36.91
CA GLY A 472 -34.00 -27.30 -37.64
C GLY A 472 -32.53 -26.97 -37.40
N HIS A 473 -32.22 -25.88 -36.69
CA HIS A 473 -30.82 -25.49 -36.41
C HIS A 473 -30.20 -26.39 -35.34
N GLN A 474 -28.91 -26.76 -35.52
CA GLN A 474 -28.11 -27.51 -34.55
C GLN A 474 -26.93 -26.73 -34.01
N ARG A 475 -26.60 -25.58 -34.59
CA ARG A 475 -25.53 -24.69 -34.22
C ARG A 475 -26.05 -23.27 -34.17
N VAL A 476 -25.40 -22.45 -33.34
CA VAL A 476 -25.69 -21.03 -33.20
C VAL A 476 -24.36 -20.24 -33.17
N THR A 477 -24.39 -19.08 -33.78
CA THR A 477 -23.28 -18.13 -33.87
C THR A 477 -23.73 -16.72 -33.44
N ALA A 478 -22.82 -15.80 -33.18
CA ALA A 478 -23.15 -14.40 -32.87
C ALA A 478 -23.94 -13.72 -34.00
N ALA A 479 -23.80 -14.16 -35.24
CA ALA A 479 -24.57 -13.63 -36.38
C ALA A 479 -26.08 -13.95 -36.33
N ASP A 480 -26.46 -14.97 -35.56
CA ASP A 480 -27.86 -15.39 -35.37
C ASP A 480 -28.60 -14.52 -34.33
N GLU A 481 -27.90 -13.70 -33.57
CA GLU A 481 -28.43 -12.80 -32.54
C GLU A 481 -29.07 -11.54 -33.15
N ARG A 482 -30.06 -11.70 -33.98
CA ARG A 482 -30.79 -10.63 -34.68
C ARG A 482 -32.26 -10.98 -34.87
N ASP A 483 -33.07 -9.99 -35.15
CA ASP A 483 -34.51 -10.14 -35.39
C ASP A 483 -35.20 -10.86 -34.21
N LEU A 484 -34.85 -10.46 -32.99
CA LEU A 484 -35.35 -11.04 -31.75
C LEU A 484 -36.71 -10.45 -31.36
N ASP A 485 -37.51 -11.22 -30.63
CA ASP A 485 -38.71 -10.75 -29.94
C ASP A 485 -38.38 -10.51 -28.48
N LEU A 486 -38.60 -9.30 -27.96
CA LEU A 486 -38.37 -8.97 -26.56
C LEU A 486 -39.37 -9.71 -25.66
N ALA A 487 -38.89 -10.60 -24.81
CA ALA A 487 -39.69 -11.27 -23.79
C ALA A 487 -39.93 -10.38 -22.55
N GLY A 488 -38.92 -9.65 -22.14
CA GLY A 488 -39.02 -8.74 -21.00
C GLY A 488 -37.70 -8.54 -20.25
N PHE A 489 -37.82 -8.23 -18.97
CA PHE A 489 -36.71 -7.80 -18.13
C PHE A 489 -36.62 -8.61 -16.84
N LEU A 490 -35.38 -8.93 -16.43
CA LEU A 490 -35.04 -9.51 -15.13
C LEU A 490 -34.35 -8.43 -14.30
N ALA A 491 -34.91 -8.10 -13.16
CA ALA A 491 -34.40 -7.06 -12.27
C ALA A 491 -33.67 -7.67 -11.07
N PHE A 492 -32.51 -7.10 -10.75
CA PHE A 492 -31.66 -7.53 -9.65
C PHE A 492 -31.31 -6.33 -8.78
N LEU A 493 -31.15 -6.57 -7.48
CA LEU A 493 -30.76 -5.53 -6.51
C LEU A 493 -29.39 -5.87 -5.91
N ASP A 494 -28.59 -4.84 -5.77
CA ASP A 494 -27.32 -4.86 -5.05
C ASP A 494 -27.36 -3.78 -3.97
N SER A 495 -27.69 -4.19 -2.74
CA SER A 495 -27.93 -3.27 -1.62
C SER A 495 -26.66 -2.59 -1.14
N PRO A 496 -26.73 -1.28 -0.81
CA PRO A 496 -25.62 -0.61 -0.13
C PRO A 496 -25.30 -1.31 1.20
N LYS A 497 -24.01 -1.37 1.56
CA LYS A 497 -23.59 -1.88 2.87
C LYS A 497 -24.10 -0.95 3.99
N ALA A 498 -24.55 -1.51 5.08
CA ALA A 498 -25.10 -0.77 6.20
C ALA A 498 -24.14 0.22 6.86
N ASP A 499 -22.84 -0.04 6.78
CA ASP A 499 -21.76 0.77 7.35
C ASP A 499 -21.12 1.74 6.34
N ALA A 500 -21.40 1.60 5.03
CA ALA A 500 -20.75 2.40 3.98
C ALA A 500 -20.97 3.90 4.16
N ALA A 501 -22.19 4.34 4.46
CA ALA A 501 -22.48 5.76 4.69
C ALA A 501 -21.67 6.36 5.87
N GLN A 502 -21.53 5.60 6.96
CA GLN A 502 -20.72 6.03 8.11
C GLN A 502 -19.22 6.06 7.77
N ALA A 503 -18.74 5.10 7.01
CA ALA A 503 -17.35 5.04 6.56
C ALA A 503 -17.01 6.20 5.63
N LEU A 504 -17.88 6.50 4.65
CA LEU A 504 -17.75 7.65 3.74
C LEU A 504 -17.74 8.98 4.51
N ALA A 505 -18.63 9.14 5.51
CA ALA A 505 -18.63 10.33 6.37
C ALA A 505 -17.31 10.45 7.17
N THR A 506 -16.71 9.32 7.56
CA THR A 506 -15.40 9.31 8.26
C THR A 506 -14.28 9.72 7.33
N LEU A 507 -14.25 9.20 6.08
CA LEU A 507 -13.27 9.60 5.07
C LEU A 507 -13.40 11.09 4.72
N ALA A 508 -14.61 11.60 4.55
CA ALA A 508 -14.85 13.02 4.34
C ALA A 508 -14.36 13.89 5.51
N ALA A 509 -14.55 13.44 6.77
CA ALA A 509 -14.02 14.12 7.95
C ALA A 509 -12.47 14.09 8.02
N LEU A 510 -11.84 13.13 7.36
CA LEU A 510 -10.40 13.08 7.15
C LEU A 510 -9.94 13.93 5.95
N GLY A 511 -10.84 14.65 5.29
CA GLY A 511 -10.52 15.49 4.13
C GLY A 511 -10.29 14.71 2.85
N ILE A 512 -10.85 13.49 2.74
CA ILE A 512 -10.74 12.66 1.54
C ILE A 512 -12.00 12.82 0.71
N ALA A 513 -11.85 13.27 -0.54
CA ALA A 513 -12.92 13.34 -1.51
C ALA A 513 -13.13 11.95 -2.14
N VAL A 514 -14.34 11.40 -2.02
CA VAL A 514 -14.65 10.09 -2.62
C VAL A 514 -15.33 10.29 -3.96
N LYS A 515 -14.83 9.59 -4.99
CA LYS A 515 -15.37 9.54 -6.34
C LYS A 515 -15.67 8.09 -6.71
N VAL A 516 -16.76 7.87 -7.46
CA VAL A 516 -17.22 6.53 -7.83
C VAL A 516 -17.04 6.35 -9.33
N ALA A 517 -16.34 5.28 -9.74
CA ALA A 517 -16.12 4.92 -11.14
C ALA A 517 -16.60 3.48 -11.37
N THR A 518 -17.73 3.33 -12.05
CA THR A 518 -18.43 2.04 -12.21
C THR A 518 -18.81 1.72 -13.65
N GLY A 519 -18.87 0.44 -13.99
CA GLY A 519 -19.44 -0.05 -15.25
C GLY A 519 -20.98 0.00 -15.30
N ASP A 520 -21.64 0.29 -14.17
CA ASP A 520 -23.09 0.31 -14.08
C ASP A 520 -23.76 1.48 -14.81
N ASN A 521 -25.08 1.36 -15.01
CA ASN A 521 -25.93 2.42 -15.56
C ASN A 521 -25.86 3.69 -14.70
N PRO A 522 -25.80 4.91 -15.29
CA PRO A 522 -25.70 6.18 -14.56
C PRO A 522 -26.85 6.43 -13.58
N LEU A 523 -28.09 6.00 -13.88
CA LEU A 523 -29.22 6.15 -12.98
C LEU A 523 -29.07 5.30 -11.72
N VAL A 524 -28.63 4.04 -11.89
CA VAL A 524 -28.35 3.13 -10.77
C VAL A 524 -27.22 3.66 -9.89
N ALA A 525 -26.11 4.08 -10.52
CA ALA A 525 -24.96 4.61 -9.80
C ALA A 525 -25.32 5.86 -8.97
N ARG A 526 -26.07 6.80 -9.58
CA ARG A 526 -26.55 8.01 -8.90
C ARG A 526 -27.47 7.69 -7.72
N ARG A 527 -28.38 6.73 -7.87
CA ARG A 527 -29.30 6.32 -6.80
C ARG A 527 -28.53 5.80 -5.59
N VAL A 528 -27.63 4.85 -5.79
CA VAL A 528 -26.79 4.27 -4.71
C VAL A 528 -25.94 5.36 -4.05
N CYS A 529 -25.30 6.24 -4.83
CA CYS A 529 -24.49 7.33 -4.28
C CYS A 529 -25.33 8.33 -3.45
N ALA A 530 -26.57 8.63 -3.89
CA ALA A 530 -27.47 9.50 -3.15
C ALA A 530 -27.88 8.88 -1.80
N GLU A 531 -28.18 7.58 -1.76
CA GLU A 531 -28.49 6.84 -0.52
C GLU A 531 -27.30 6.83 0.46
N LEU A 532 -26.08 6.80 -0.06
CA LEU A 532 -24.85 6.85 0.73
C LEU A 532 -24.41 8.26 1.14
N GLY A 533 -25.19 9.31 0.75
CA GLY A 533 -24.88 10.70 1.08
C GLY A 533 -23.76 11.31 0.22
N LEU A 534 -23.34 10.64 -0.86
CA LEU A 534 -22.45 11.19 -1.87
C LEU A 534 -23.30 12.01 -2.84
N GLY A 535 -23.54 13.29 -2.53
CA GLY A 535 -24.35 14.20 -3.37
C GLY A 535 -23.79 14.25 -4.80
N SER A 536 -24.57 13.77 -5.78
CA SER A 536 -24.23 13.86 -7.20
C SER A 536 -25.45 14.26 -8.01
N ALA A 537 -25.49 15.53 -8.40
CA ALA A 537 -26.50 16.02 -9.32
C ALA A 537 -26.24 15.54 -10.78
N ARG A 538 -24.96 15.26 -11.12
CA ARG A 538 -24.51 14.90 -12.47
C ARG A 538 -23.61 13.68 -12.43
N ALA A 539 -23.77 12.77 -13.37
CA ALA A 539 -22.84 11.69 -13.68
C ALA A 539 -22.28 11.90 -15.10
N LEU A 540 -21.01 11.53 -15.31
CA LEU A 540 -20.43 11.42 -16.65
C LEU A 540 -20.37 9.96 -17.06
N THR A 541 -20.67 9.69 -18.32
CA THR A 541 -20.58 8.34 -18.88
C THR A 541 -19.25 8.13 -19.61
N GLY A 542 -18.90 6.86 -19.90
CA GLY A 542 -17.72 6.53 -20.71
C GLY A 542 -17.74 7.25 -22.07
N ALA A 543 -18.90 7.35 -22.74
CA ALA A 543 -19.06 8.08 -23.98
C ALA A 543 -18.79 9.59 -23.83
N ASP A 544 -19.19 10.20 -22.69
CA ASP A 544 -18.83 11.60 -22.40
C ASP A 544 -17.31 11.75 -22.24
N LEU A 545 -16.65 10.76 -21.58
CA LEU A 545 -15.20 10.79 -21.39
C LEU A 545 -14.42 10.67 -22.70
N ASP A 546 -14.95 9.94 -23.69
CA ASP A 546 -14.32 9.80 -25.01
C ASP A 546 -14.38 11.09 -25.83
N THR A 547 -15.41 11.92 -25.60
CA THR A 547 -15.59 13.20 -26.30
C THR A 547 -14.81 14.36 -25.68
N LEU A 548 -14.47 14.28 -24.37
CA LEU A 548 -13.78 15.33 -23.64
C LEU A 548 -12.25 15.21 -23.79
N ASP A 549 -11.59 16.31 -24.08
CA ASP A 549 -10.13 16.41 -23.95
C ASP A 549 -9.72 16.41 -22.46
N ASP A 550 -8.43 16.26 -22.20
CA ASP A 550 -7.91 16.17 -20.84
C ASP A 550 -8.13 17.46 -20.02
N ALA A 551 -8.17 18.64 -20.64
CA ALA A 551 -8.38 19.91 -19.94
C ALA A 551 -9.84 20.06 -19.52
N ALA A 552 -10.79 19.76 -20.41
CA ALA A 552 -12.22 19.77 -20.12
C ALA A 552 -12.59 18.70 -19.10
N LEU A 553 -11.98 17.52 -19.20
CA LEU A 553 -12.20 16.43 -18.25
C LEU A 553 -11.71 16.80 -16.83
N ARG A 554 -10.53 17.42 -16.70
CA ARG A 554 -10.03 17.92 -15.42
C ARG A 554 -10.99 18.95 -14.78
N ALA A 555 -11.54 19.86 -15.59
CA ALA A 555 -12.53 20.82 -15.09
C ALA A 555 -13.80 20.11 -14.59
N ALA A 556 -14.32 19.15 -15.37
CA ALA A 556 -15.51 18.38 -15.01
C ALA A 556 -15.30 17.51 -13.76
N MET A 557 -14.11 16.90 -13.60
CA MET A 557 -13.80 16.06 -12.44
C MET A 557 -13.83 16.81 -11.09
N ARG A 558 -13.70 18.12 -11.07
CA ARG A 558 -13.82 18.92 -9.83
C ARG A 558 -15.24 18.91 -9.28
N GLU A 559 -16.24 18.86 -10.14
CA GLU A 559 -17.67 18.94 -9.79
C GLU A 559 -18.36 17.57 -9.74
N VAL A 560 -17.92 16.64 -10.60
CA VAL A 560 -18.54 15.34 -10.77
C VAL A 560 -18.00 14.32 -9.77
N THR A 561 -18.91 13.61 -9.10
CA THR A 561 -18.56 12.54 -8.13
C THR A 561 -18.74 11.15 -8.74
N VAL A 562 -19.61 10.98 -9.75
CA VAL A 562 -19.99 9.67 -10.31
C VAL A 562 -19.60 9.58 -11.77
N PHE A 563 -18.84 8.56 -12.11
CA PHE A 563 -18.45 8.17 -13.48
C PHE A 563 -19.06 6.80 -13.77
N ALA A 564 -19.98 6.72 -14.71
CA ALA A 564 -20.77 5.52 -15.02
C ALA A 564 -20.44 4.95 -16.38
N ARG A 565 -20.64 3.64 -16.59
CA ARG A 565 -20.30 2.93 -17.85
C ARG A 565 -18.87 3.16 -18.30
N VAL A 566 -17.93 3.22 -17.33
CA VAL A 566 -16.53 3.46 -17.63
C VAL A 566 -15.81 2.14 -17.89
N SER A 567 -14.91 2.15 -18.87
CA SER A 567 -13.99 1.05 -19.18
C SER A 567 -12.79 1.06 -18.20
N PRO A 568 -11.97 0.00 -18.17
CA PRO A 568 -10.71 -0.03 -17.41
C PRO A 568 -9.77 1.13 -17.76
N GLU A 569 -9.67 1.48 -19.05
CA GLU A 569 -8.84 2.57 -19.58
C GLU A 569 -9.35 3.92 -19.07
N HIS A 570 -10.69 4.11 -19.06
CA HIS A 570 -11.31 5.33 -18.51
C HIS A 570 -10.98 5.47 -17.01
N LYS A 571 -11.09 4.39 -16.21
CA LYS A 571 -10.73 4.41 -14.79
C LYS A 571 -9.26 4.85 -14.60
N ALA A 572 -8.34 4.25 -15.36
CA ALA A 572 -6.92 4.61 -15.31
C ALA A 572 -6.64 6.05 -15.80
N ARG A 573 -7.37 6.54 -16.82
CA ARG A 573 -7.26 7.92 -17.31
C ARG A 573 -7.69 8.93 -16.26
N LEU A 574 -8.82 8.68 -15.58
CA LEU A 574 -9.31 9.52 -14.47
C LEU A 574 -8.27 9.63 -13.36
N VAL A 575 -7.72 8.50 -12.92
CA VAL A 575 -6.68 8.46 -11.88
C VAL A 575 -5.44 9.25 -12.30
N ARG A 576 -4.92 9.02 -13.52
CA ARG A 576 -3.73 9.74 -14.02
C ARG A 576 -3.95 11.25 -14.09
N LEU A 577 -5.13 11.70 -14.51
CA LEU A 577 -5.44 13.13 -14.60
C LEU A 577 -5.53 13.78 -13.21
N MET A 578 -6.15 13.13 -12.21
CA MET A 578 -6.20 13.62 -10.83
C MET A 578 -4.79 13.73 -10.23
N ARG A 579 -3.92 12.74 -10.47
CA ARG A 579 -2.51 12.80 -10.05
C ARG A 579 -1.74 13.93 -10.73
N ALA A 580 -1.99 14.15 -12.03
CA ALA A 580 -1.38 15.26 -12.78
C ALA A 580 -1.82 16.65 -12.26
N ASP A 581 -3.02 16.74 -11.66
CA ASP A 581 -3.51 17.95 -10.98
C ASP A 581 -2.92 18.12 -9.56
N GLY A 582 -2.08 17.20 -9.10
CA GLY A 582 -1.38 17.26 -7.81
C GLY A 582 -2.13 16.61 -6.64
N HIS A 583 -3.17 15.83 -6.92
CA HIS A 583 -3.86 15.02 -5.92
C HIS A 583 -3.08 13.74 -5.61
N ALA A 584 -3.12 13.32 -4.35
CA ALA A 584 -2.69 12.00 -3.92
C ALA A 584 -3.88 11.03 -4.01
N VAL A 585 -3.87 10.18 -5.03
CA VAL A 585 -5.04 9.39 -5.41
C VAL A 585 -4.91 7.95 -4.93
N GLY A 586 -5.87 7.52 -4.10
CA GLY A 586 -6.12 6.10 -3.84
C GLY A 586 -7.15 5.54 -4.82
N PHE A 587 -6.96 4.32 -5.27
CA PHE A 587 -7.97 3.59 -6.04
C PHE A 587 -8.34 2.30 -5.31
N LEU A 588 -9.62 2.07 -5.08
CA LEU A 588 -10.14 0.85 -4.45
C LEU A 588 -11.00 0.06 -5.45
N GLY A 589 -10.55 -1.15 -5.77
CA GLY A 589 -11.24 -2.05 -6.69
C GLY A 589 -10.99 -3.53 -6.37
N ASP A 590 -11.91 -4.40 -6.79
CA ASP A 590 -11.85 -5.85 -6.55
C ASP A 590 -11.97 -6.69 -7.83
N GLY A 591 -12.22 -6.06 -8.98
CA GLY A 591 -12.38 -6.71 -10.27
C GLY A 591 -11.14 -6.71 -11.15
N VAL A 592 -11.16 -7.55 -12.19
CA VAL A 592 -10.15 -7.57 -13.27
C VAL A 592 -10.06 -6.21 -13.95
N ASN A 593 -11.20 -5.55 -14.12
CA ASN A 593 -11.35 -4.24 -14.78
C ASN A 593 -10.71 -3.08 -14.00
N ASP A 594 -10.24 -3.34 -12.78
CA ASP A 594 -9.65 -2.32 -11.90
C ASP A 594 -8.11 -2.33 -11.92
N ALA A 595 -7.49 -3.37 -12.47
CA ALA A 595 -6.05 -3.57 -12.41
C ALA A 595 -5.25 -2.38 -12.97
N LEU A 596 -5.66 -1.83 -14.13
CA LEU A 596 -5.01 -0.67 -14.73
C LEU A 596 -5.11 0.59 -13.85
N ALA A 597 -6.24 0.79 -13.20
CA ALA A 597 -6.46 1.94 -12.31
C ALA A 597 -5.72 1.77 -10.98
N LEU A 598 -5.65 0.53 -10.44
CA LEU A 598 -4.86 0.20 -9.24
C LEU A 598 -3.37 0.53 -9.46
N HIS A 599 -2.80 0.15 -10.59
CA HIS A 599 -1.42 0.50 -10.96
C HIS A 599 -1.20 2.00 -11.22
N ALA A 600 -2.21 2.69 -11.73
CA ALA A 600 -2.12 4.12 -12.03
C ALA A 600 -2.21 5.00 -10.78
N ALA A 601 -2.75 4.51 -9.68
CA ALA A 601 -2.93 5.23 -8.42
C ALA A 601 -1.60 5.44 -7.66
N ASP A 602 -1.58 6.38 -6.70
CA ASP A 602 -0.49 6.50 -5.73
C ASP A 602 -0.56 5.36 -4.71
N VAL A 603 -1.78 4.93 -4.37
CA VAL A 603 -2.04 3.76 -3.53
C VAL A 603 -3.14 2.91 -4.15
N GLY A 604 -2.77 1.76 -4.69
CA GLY A 604 -3.72 0.73 -5.10
C GLY A 604 -4.26 -0.04 -3.89
N LEU A 605 -5.58 -0.08 -3.74
CA LEU A 605 -6.27 -0.72 -2.63
C LEU A 605 -7.17 -1.85 -3.16
N SER A 606 -7.12 -3.03 -2.55
CA SER A 606 -8.01 -4.12 -2.91
C SER A 606 -8.46 -4.89 -1.67
N VAL A 607 -9.32 -5.88 -1.84
CA VAL A 607 -9.84 -6.73 -0.76
C VAL A 607 -9.34 -8.17 -0.91
N ASP A 608 -9.30 -8.93 0.19
CA ASP A 608 -8.81 -10.32 0.17
C ASP A 608 -9.64 -11.26 -0.75
N THR A 609 -10.90 -10.93 -0.96
CA THR A 609 -11.81 -11.69 -1.84
C THR A 609 -11.80 -11.21 -3.30
N ALA A 610 -10.95 -10.26 -3.66
CA ALA A 610 -10.82 -9.72 -5.01
C ALA A 610 -10.26 -10.76 -5.99
N ALA A 611 -10.40 -10.49 -7.30
CA ALA A 611 -9.70 -11.23 -8.33
C ALA A 611 -8.18 -11.15 -8.12
N ASP A 612 -7.45 -12.23 -8.45
CA ASP A 612 -6.02 -12.30 -8.17
C ASP A 612 -5.23 -11.18 -8.85
N VAL A 613 -5.61 -10.81 -10.07
CA VAL A 613 -5.00 -9.67 -10.78
C VAL A 613 -5.20 -8.34 -10.04
N ALA A 614 -6.35 -8.11 -9.44
CA ALA A 614 -6.60 -6.92 -8.63
C ALA A 614 -5.80 -6.94 -7.33
N LYS A 615 -5.70 -8.13 -6.68
CA LYS A 615 -4.81 -8.30 -5.53
C LYS A 615 -3.37 -8.03 -5.91
N ASP A 616 -2.88 -8.54 -7.04
CA ASP A 616 -1.49 -8.35 -7.46
C ASP A 616 -1.18 -6.89 -7.79
N ALA A 617 -2.09 -6.20 -8.44
CA ALA A 617 -1.98 -4.78 -8.77
C ALA A 617 -2.04 -3.86 -7.55
N ALA A 618 -2.65 -4.30 -6.44
CA ALA A 618 -2.85 -3.47 -5.25
C ALA A 618 -1.60 -3.41 -4.37
N ASP A 619 -1.35 -2.25 -3.76
CA ASP A 619 -0.31 -2.01 -2.74
C ASP A 619 -0.77 -2.41 -1.33
N VAL A 620 -2.07 -2.32 -1.08
CA VAL A 620 -2.68 -2.57 0.22
C VAL A 620 -3.90 -3.49 0.05
N LEU A 621 -4.00 -4.51 0.89
CA LEU A 621 -5.14 -5.43 0.93
C LEU A 621 -5.93 -5.23 2.22
N LEU A 622 -7.23 -5.02 2.09
CA LEU A 622 -8.18 -5.00 3.18
C LEU A 622 -8.69 -6.45 3.39
N LEU A 623 -8.40 -7.03 4.55
CA LEU A 623 -8.83 -8.40 4.87
C LEU A 623 -10.32 -8.48 5.23
N GLU A 624 -10.97 -7.35 5.40
CA GLU A 624 -12.42 -7.22 5.58
C GLU A 624 -12.92 -6.18 4.58
N LYS A 625 -14.07 -6.44 3.94
CA LYS A 625 -14.70 -5.52 3.00
C LYS A 625 -15.38 -4.34 3.73
N ASP A 626 -14.66 -3.66 4.61
CA ASP A 626 -15.11 -2.51 5.41
C ASP A 626 -14.28 -1.26 5.10
N LEU A 627 -14.92 -0.24 4.56
CA LEU A 627 -14.30 1.08 4.30
C LEU A 627 -13.85 1.79 5.59
N GLY A 628 -14.42 1.46 6.74
CA GLY A 628 -13.98 1.97 8.04
C GLY A 628 -12.55 1.55 8.38
N VAL A 629 -12.13 0.37 7.93
CA VAL A 629 -10.76 -0.12 8.06
C VAL A 629 -9.79 0.73 7.25
N LEU A 630 -10.21 1.22 6.07
CA LEU A 630 -9.41 2.15 5.27
C LEU A 630 -9.19 3.49 5.99
N ALA A 631 -10.21 4.05 6.61
CA ALA A 631 -10.08 5.29 7.40
C ALA A 631 -9.08 5.13 8.55
N ASP A 632 -9.04 3.96 9.20
CA ASP A 632 -8.03 3.62 10.20
C ASP A 632 -6.62 3.54 9.58
N GLY A 633 -6.51 3.00 8.36
CA GLY A 633 -5.29 2.94 7.58
C GLY A 633 -4.71 4.32 7.28
N VAL A 634 -5.54 5.23 6.79
CA VAL A 634 -5.17 6.62 6.51
C VAL A 634 -4.69 7.33 7.79
N ALA A 635 -5.42 7.17 8.90
CA ALA A 635 -5.03 7.80 10.17
C ALA A 635 -3.68 7.27 10.69
N GLU A 636 -3.38 5.99 10.50
CA GLU A 636 -2.07 5.42 10.87
C GLU A 636 -0.96 5.93 9.95
N GLY A 637 -1.18 6.02 8.64
CA GLY A 637 -0.24 6.61 7.69
C GLY A 637 0.13 8.05 8.07
N ARG A 638 -0.88 8.89 8.34
CA ARG A 638 -0.70 10.28 8.82
C ARG A 638 0.07 10.35 10.13
N ARG A 639 -0.14 9.39 11.03
CA ARG A 639 0.60 9.32 12.29
C ARG A 639 2.10 9.05 12.07
N ILE A 640 2.42 8.13 11.16
CA ILE A 640 3.81 7.80 10.82
C ILE A 640 4.48 9.00 10.18
N PHE A 641 3.84 9.61 9.19
CA PHE A 641 4.35 10.82 8.55
C PHE A 641 4.59 11.95 9.55
N ALA A 642 3.62 12.22 10.44
CA ALA A 642 3.77 13.26 11.47
C ALA A 642 4.96 13.00 12.38
N ASN A 643 5.24 11.74 12.75
CA ASN A 643 6.41 11.41 13.55
C ASN A 643 7.72 11.54 12.75
N THR A 644 7.72 11.21 11.47
CA THR A 644 8.85 11.47 10.56
C THR A 644 9.15 12.96 10.48
N ILE A 645 8.14 13.81 10.34
CA ILE A 645 8.31 15.28 10.33
C ILE A 645 8.84 15.79 11.67
N LYS A 646 8.44 15.24 12.82
CA LYS A 646 9.03 15.61 14.13
C LYS A 646 10.55 15.40 14.14
N TYR A 647 11.01 14.25 13.66
CA TYR A 647 12.45 13.98 13.52
C TYR A 647 13.15 15.00 12.62
N VAL A 648 12.55 15.30 11.46
CA VAL A 648 13.07 16.29 10.51
C VAL A 648 13.18 17.69 11.15
N LEU A 649 12.13 18.13 11.85
CA LEU A 649 12.11 19.44 12.51
C LEU A 649 13.12 19.53 13.64
N MET A 650 13.34 18.46 14.39
CA MET A 650 14.40 18.43 15.42
C MET A 650 15.79 18.61 14.80
N GLY A 651 16.13 17.81 13.81
CA GLY A 651 17.44 17.89 13.15
C GLY A 651 17.70 19.24 12.48
N THR A 652 16.64 19.89 11.96
CA THR A 652 16.76 21.21 11.32
C THR A 652 16.77 22.41 12.29
N SER A 653 16.32 22.22 13.52
CA SER A 653 16.37 23.29 14.54
C SER A 653 17.66 23.24 15.36
N SER A 654 17.75 22.26 16.25
CA SER A 654 18.82 22.21 17.26
C SER A 654 20.17 21.80 16.68
N ASN A 655 20.22 20.75 15.85
CA ASN A 655 21.48 20.30 15.24
C ASN A 655 22.10 21.37 14.35
N PHE A 656 21.26 22.04 13.52
CA PHE A 656 21.74 23.12 12.68
C PHE A 656 22.28 24.29 13.54
N GLY A 657 21.55 24.70 14.58
CA GLY A 657 21.97 25.76 15.49
C GLY A 657 23.31 25.47 16.15
N ASN A 658 23.46 24.29 16.73
CA ASN A 658 24.69 23.87 17.40
C ASN A 658 25.91 23.78 16.48
N MET A 659 25.73 23.25 15.27
CA MET A 659 26.87 23.18 14.34
C MET A 659 27.26 24.56 13.83
N PHE A 660 26.28 25.47 13.70
CA PHE A 660 26.57 26.89 13.41
C PHE A 660 27.31 27.57 14.58
N SER A 661 26.89 27.32 15.82
CA SER A 661 27.56 27.83 17.02
C SER A 661 29.00 27.29 17.15
N ALA A 662 29.21 25.99 16.86
CA ALA A 662 30.53 25.39 16.82
C ALA A 662 31.45 26.05 15.78
N ALA A 663 30.91 26.33 14.58
CA ALA A 663 31.63 27.01 13.52
C ALA A 663 32.02 28.44 13.93
N ALA A 664 31.06 29.22 14.46
CA ALA A 664 31.28 30.57 14.89
C ALA A 664 32.26 30.63 16.09
N ALA A 665 32.09 29.76 17.08
CA ALA A 665 33.01 29.67 18.22
C ALA A 665 34.45 29.31 17.80
N SER A 666 34.59 28.44 16.80
CA SER A 666 35.92 28.08 16.28
C SER A 666 36.66 29.26 15.62
N ALA A 667 35.94 30.29 15.15
CA ALA A 667 36.51 31.46 14.56
C ALA A 667 37.00 32.49 15.62
N VAL A 668 36.44 32.48 16.84
CA VAL A 668 36.67 33.48 17.87
C VAL A 668 37.55 32.94 19.01
N LEU A 669 37.40 31.70 19.39
CA LEU A 669 38.11 31.07 20.50
C LEU A 669 39.55 30.69 20.11
N PRO A 670 40.54 30.81 21.04
CA PRO A 670 41.92 30.38 20.80
C PRO A 670 42.08 28.87 20.80
N PHE A 671 41.03 28.09 21.12
CA PHE A 671 41.00 26.63 21.16
C PHE A 671 39.75 26.11 20.44
N LEU A 672 39.73 24.81 20.10
CA LEU A 672 38.54 24.19 19.54
C LEU A 672 37.42 24.12 20.61
N PRO A 673 36.22 24.61 20.29
CA PRO A 673 35.10 24.70 21.24
C PRO A 673 34.59 23.33 21.68
N MET A 674 34.74 22.31 20.85
CA MET A 674 34.60 20.88 21.15
C MET A 674 35.65 20.07 20.38
N LEU A 675 36.07 18.96 20.93
CA LEU A 675 36.91 17.99 20.21
C LEU A 675 36.06 17.20 19.20
N PRO A 676 36.63 16.70 18.10
CA PRO A 676 35.88 15.88 17.13
C PRO A 676 35.19 14.67 17.78
N SER A 677 35.86 14.01 18.72
CA SER A 677 35.31 12.89 19.51
C SER A 677 34.08 13.29 20.33
N GLN A 678 34.09 14.49 20.92
CA GLN A 678 32.99 15.05 21.72
C GLN A 678 31.78 15.39 20.85
N ILE A 679 31.99 15.95 19.65
CA ILE A 679 30.92 16.21 18.67
C ILE A 679 30.27 14.90 18.22
N LEU A 680 31.09 13.89 17.91
CA LEU A 680 30.57 12.58 17.49
C LEU A 680 29.81 11.88 18.61
N LEU A 681 30.29 11.98 19.87
CA LEU A 681 29.59 11.45 21.04
C LEU A 681 28.27 12.17 21.28
N ASN A 682 28.24 13.50 21.17
CA ASN A 682 27.03 14.30 21.25
C ASN A 682 25.99 13.83 20.23
N ASN A 683 26.40 13.69 18.97
CA ASN A 683 25.52 13.22 17.89
C ASN A 683 25.01 11.79 18.13
N LEU A 684 25.88 10.87 18.58
CA LEU A 684 25.49 9.49 18.89
C LEU A 684 24.41 9.40 19.98
N LEU A 685 24.59 10.16 21.07
CA LEU A 685 23.63 10.20 22.19
C LEU A 685 22.31 10.84 21.77
N TYR A 686 22.39 11.95 21.04
CA TYR A 686 21.23 12.62 20.48
C TYR A 686 20.43 11.72 19.53
N ASP A 687 21.11 11.09 18.58
CA ASP A 687 20.50 10.17 17.61
C ASP A 687 19.86 8.96 18.30
N ALA A 688 20.52 8.40 19.33
CA ALA A 688 19.96 7.30 20.11
C ALA A 688 18.63 7.69 20.77
N GLY A 689 18.54 8.93 21.30
CA GLY A 689 17.30 9.48 21.86
C GLY A 689 16.16 9.55 20.84
N GLN A 690 16.48 9.90 19.61
CA GLN A 690 15.49 10.08 18.52
C GLN A 690 14.87 8.79 17.99
N LEU A 691 15.51 7.63 18.20
CA LEU A 691 14.96 6.33 17.77
C LEU A 691 13.60 6.01 18.38
N THR A 692 13.23 6.69 19.44
CA THR A 692 11.92 6.52 20.10
C THR A 692 10.80 7.38 19.50
N ILE A 693 11.12 8.36 18.63
CA ILE A 693 10.15 9.26 17.98
C ILE A 693 9.01 8.50 17.27
N PRO A 694 9.24 7.38 16.53
CA PRO A 694 8.16 6.62 15.90
C PRO A 694 7.09 6.12 16.87
N THR A 695 7.40 6.03 18.16
CA THR A 695 6.46 5.61 19.19
C THR A 695 5.62 6.76 19.75
N ASP A 696 5.94 8.01 19.39
CA ASP A 696 5.29 9.18 19.97
C ASP A 696 3.84 9.33 19.56
N ARG A 697 3.10 10.05 20.39
CA ARG A 697 1.70 10.39 20.18
C ARG A 697 1.58 11.58 19.23
N VAL A 698 0.58 11.51 18.35
CA VAL A 698 0.27 12.59 17.42
C VAL A 698 -1.05 13.22 17.83
N ASP A 699 -1.13 14.54 17.76
CA ASP A 699 -2.34 15.29 18.07
C ASP A 699 -3.43 15.02 17.04
N ALA A 700 -4.69 14.94 17.49
CA ALA A 700 -5.81 14.57 16.63
C ALA A 700 -5.98 15.52 15.43
N GLU A 701 -5.65 16.79 15.61
CA GLU A 701 -5.75 17.82 14.57
C GLU A 701 -4.81 17.55 13.38
N GLN A 702 -3.66 16.92 13.65
CA GLN A 702 -2.68 16.56 12.62
C GLN A 702 -3.14 15.35 11.79
N LEU A 703 -4.05 14.52 12.32
CA LEU A 703 -4.58 13.36 11.63
C LEU A 703 -5.76 13.69 10.70
N LEU A 704 -6.35 14.88 10.83
CA LEU A 704 -7.52 15.29 10.04
C LEU A 704 -7.19 15.78 8.63
N ARG A 705 -5.92 16.08 8.35
CA ARG A 705 -5.49 16.64 7.05
C ARG A 705 -4.48 15.72 6.37
N PRO A 706 -4.47 15.67 5.04
CA PRO A 706 -3.42 15.01 4.28
C PRO A 706 -2.02 15.54 4.66
N SER A 707 -1.05 14.70 4.57
CA SER A 707 0.30 14.92 5.08
C SER A 707 1.29 15.05 3.92
N HIS A 708 1.61 16.28 3.50
CA HIS A 708 2.54 16.56 2.40
C HIS A 708 3.90 17.04 2.87
N TRP A 709 4.95 16.75 2.08
CA TRP A 709 6.27 17.35 2.26
C TRP A 709 6.26 18.81 1.87
N ASP A 710 6.33 19.70 2.86
CA ASP A 710 6.49 21.14 2.64
C ASP A 710 7.93 21.60 2.93
N MET A 711 8.74 21.62 1.86
CA MET A 711 10.14 22.09 1.96
C MET A 711 10.26 23.57 2.32
N ARG A 712 9.22 24.39 2.04
CA ARG A 712 9.21 25.82 2.41
C ARG A 712 9.01 25.96 3.93
N MET A 713 8.09 25.19 4.48
CA MET A 713 7.83 25.12 5.92
C MET A 713 9.07 24.62 6.68
N ILE A 714 9.73 23.54 6.22
CA ILE A 714 10.94 22.98 6.84
C ILE A 714 12.08 24.02 6.82
N ARG A 715 12.32 24.67 5.68
CA ARG A 715 13.36 25.72 5.56
C ARG A 715 13.05 26.92 6.46
N ARG A 716 11.80 27.35 6.53
CA ARG A 716 11.37 28.46 7.40
C ARG A 716 11.54 28.09 8.88
N PHE A 717 11.22 26.86 9.24
CA PHE A 717 11.44 26.33 10.59
C PHE A 717 12.93 26.36 10.97
N MET A 718 13.80 25.87 10.08
CA MET A 718 15.25 25.89 10.27
C MET A 718 15.78 27.30 10.48
N LEU A 719 15.35 28.28 9.66
CA LEU A 719 15.79 29.69 9.75
C LEU A 719 15.24 30.43 10.96
N MET A 720 14.14 29.98 11.56
CA MET A 720 13.56 30.63 12.74
C MET A 720 14.02 29.97 14.05
N PHE A 721 14.06 28.65 14.12
CA PHE A 721 14.42 27.93 15.35
C PHE A 721 15.92 27.68 15.51
N GLY A 722 16.69 27.56 14.42
CA GLY A 722 18.14 27.39 14.46
C GLY A 722 18.85 28.56 15.19
N PRO A 723 18.63 29.80 14.79
CA PRO A 723 19.23 30.97 15.47
C PRO A 723 18.87 31.09 16.96
N VAL A 724 17.67 30.62 17.37
CA VAL A 724 17.29 30.58 18.79
C VAL A 724 18.17 29.61 19.56
N SER A 725 18.45 28.42 19.00
CA SER A 725 19.41 27.48 19.62
C SER A 725 20.79 28.07 19.74
N SER A 726 21.32 28.67 18.65
CA SER A 726 22.63 29.33 18.66
C SER A 726 22.73 30.48 19.66
N LEU A 727 21.65 31.22 19.88
CA LEU A 727 21.63 32.29 20.89
C LEU A 727 21.93 31.75 22.30
N PHE A 728 21.35 30.56 22.64
CA PHE A 728 21.61 29.94 23.93
C PHE A 728 23.03 29.35 24.02
N ASP A 729 23.57 28.80 22.95
CA ASP A 729 24.98 28.43 22.88
C ASP A 729 25.90 29.62 23.18
N PHE A 730 25.68 30.76 22.49
CA PHE A 730 26.49 31.98 22.70
C PHE A 730 26.32 32.55 24.11
N LEU A 731 25.11 32.50 24.67
CA LEU A 731 24.87 32.89 26.05
C LEU A 731 25.65 31.98 27.01
N THR A 732 25.65 30.69 26.77
CA THR A 732 26.45 29.71 27.54
C THR A 732 27.93 29.99 27.40
N PHE A 733 28.45 30.33 26.21
CA PHE A 733 29.84 30.73 26.00
C PHE A 733 30.20 31.97 26.81
N GLY A 734 29.34 33.00 26.77
CA GLY A 734 29.55 34.21 27.55
C GLY A 734 29.60 33.96 29.06
N ILE A 735 28.73 33.11 29.58
CA ILE A 735 28.70 32.72 30.98
C ILE A 735 29.94 31.88 31.35
N LEU A 736 30.31 30.90 30.53
CA LEU A 736 31.50 30.06 30.78
C LEU A 736 32.79 30.90 30.82
N LEU A 737 32.99 31.78 29.86
CA LEU A 737 34.20 32.63 29.74
C LEU A 737 34.20 33.80 30.71
N GLY A 738 33.05 34.50 30.85
CA GLY A 738 32.97 35.73 31.62
C GLY A 738 32.76 35.53 33.13
N PHE A 739 31.89 34.56 33.51
CA PHE A 739 31.55 34.35 34.91
C PHE A 739 32.36 33.22 35.56
N PHE A 740 32.49 32.08 34.87
CA PHE A 740 33.23 30.92 35.38
C PHE A 740 34.70 30.92 34.99
N THR A 741 35.17 31.86 34.17
CA THR A 741 36.55 31.95 33.66
C THR A 741 37.09 30.58 33.21
N ALA A 742 36.24 29.86 32.47
CA ALA A 742 36.44 28.47 32.11
C ALA A 742 37.66 28.28 31.20
N GLY A 743 38.56 27.40 31.56
CA GLY A 743 39.60 26.89 30.68
C GLY A 743 38.97 25.97 29.59
N PRO A 744 39.75 25.52 28.59
CA PRO A 744 39.24 24.73 27.47
C PRO A 744 38.48 23.49 27.85
N GLU A 745 38.89 22.74 28.87
CA GLU A 745 38.22 21.50 29.28
C GLU A 745 36.88 21.77 29.97
N LEU A 746 36.83 22.73 30.89
CA LEU A 746 35.60 23.15 31.55
C LEU A 746 34.59 23.75 30.54
N PHE A 747 35.09 24.55 29.60
CA PHE A 747 34.26 25.11 28.52
C PHE A 747 33.62 23.98 27.69
N ARG A 748 34.41 23.01 27.23
CA ARG A 748 33.93 21.85 26.46
C ARG A 748 32.94 21.03 27.25
N SER A 749 33.20 20.76 28.52
CA SER A 749 32.32 19.99 29.41
C SER A 749 30.97 20.70 29.63
N GLY A 750 31.01 22.01 29.92
CA GLY A 750 29.82 22.83 30.15
C GLY A 750 28.93 22.90 28.91
N TRP A 751 29.55 23.24 27.76
CA TRP A 751 28.79 23.31 26.51
C TRP A 751 28.27 21.94 26.04
N PHE A 752 29.01 20.86 26.19
CA PHE A 752 28.54 19.51 25.86
C PHE A 752 27.25 19.14 26.60
N VAL A 753 27.20 19.38 27.91
CA VAL A 753 26.01 19.07 28.73
C VAL A 753 24.84 19.99 28.37
N GLU A 754 25.07 21.30 28.23
CA GLU A 754 24.05 22.25 27.85
C GLU A 754 23.47 21.95 26.47
N SER A 755 24.33 21.79 25.48
CA SER A 755 24.00 21.52 24.09
C SER A 755 23.17 20.24 23.97
N LEU A 756 23.59 19.13 24.59
CA LEU A 756 22.84 17.88 24.53
C LEU A 756 21.51 17.95 25.27
N ALA A 757 21.43 18.71 26.38
CA ALA A 757 20.18 18.91 27.12
C ALA A 757 19.18 19.75 26.33
N THR A 758 19.61 20.89 25.75
CA THR A 758 18.74 21.75 24.93
C THR A 758 18.26 21.04 23.67
N GLN A 759 19.16 20.37 22.93
CA GLN A 759 18.84 19.59 21.73
C GLN A 759 17.83 18.48 22.01
N THR A 760 17.99 17.77 23.14
CA THR A 760 17.17 16.61 23.48
C THR A 760 15.81 17.03 24.04
N LEU A 761 15.77 17.98 24.97
CA LEU A 761 14.54 18.38 25.64
C LEU A 761 13.61 19.23 24.77
N VAL A 762 14.14 19.93 23.75
CA VAL A 762 13.34 20.69 22.81
C VAL A 762 12.31 19.82 22.09
N ILE A 763 12.53 18.51 21.98
CA ILE A 763 11.54 17.61 21.38
C ILE A 763 10.20 17.70 22.09
N VAL A 764 10.19 17.85 23.40
CA VAL A 764 8.96 17.90 24.19
C VAL A 764 8.11 19.12 23.76
N ALA A 765 8.76 20.23 23.38
CA ALA A 765 8.09 21.44 22.93
C ALA A 765 7.69 21.37 21.43
N ILE A 766 8.61 20.99 20.53
CA ILE A 766 8.38 21.09 19.09
C ILE A 766 7.55 19.93 18.52
N ARG A 767 7.42 18.80 19.24
CA ARG A 767 6.66 17.61 18.81
C ARG A 767 5.16 17.87 18.63
N THR A 768 4.65 18.94 19.19
CA THR A 768 3.23 19.32 19.17
C THR A 768 3.04 20.77 18.70
N ARG A 769 1.97 21.01 17.95
CA ARG A 769 1.56 22.39 17.61
C ARG A 769 0.83 23.10 18.76
N ARG A 770 0.38 22.37 19.78
CA ARG A 770 -0.33 22.92 20.94
C ARG A 770 0.58 23.75 21.83
N VAL A 771 0.06 24.88 22.26
CA VAL A 771 0.71 25.80 23.19
C VAL A 771 -0.18 25.93 24.45
N PRO A 772 0.37 25.71 25.64
CA PRO A 772 1.70 25.19 25.97
C PRO A 772 1.85 23.69 25.71
N PHE A 773 3.09 23.21 25.53
CA PHE A 773 3.41 21.85 25.09
C PHE A 773 2.81 20.75 25.98
N PHE A 774 2.62 20.99 27.26
CA PHE A 774 2.05 20.01 28.20
C PHE A 774 0.56 19.68 27.96
N ARG A 775 -0.14 20.42 27.05
CA ARG A 775 -1.47 20.05 26.56
C ARG A 775 -1.43 18.80 25.65
N SER A 776 -0.25 18.36 25.23
CA SER A 776 -0.02 17.14 24.48
C SER A 776 1.00 16.28 25.22
N ARG A 777 0.59 15.12 25.71
CA ARG A 777 1.46 14.22 26.47
C ARG A 777 2.37 13.40 25.54
N PRO A 778 3.70 13.46 25.73
CA PRO A 778 4.63 12.60 24.99
C PRO A 778 4.38 11.12 25.29
N SER A 779 4.89 10.23 24.45
CA SER A 779 4.92 8.80 24.75
C SER A 779 5.92 8.51 25.89
N GLY A 780 5.63 7.44 26.67
CA GLY A 780 6.55 7.03 27.72
C GLY A 780 7.97 6.75 27.25
N PRO A 781 8.16 5.98 26.15
CA PRO A 781 9.51 5.74 25.61
C PRO A 781 10.25 7.00 25.18
N LEU A 782 9.57 7.97 24.55
CA LEU A 782 10.20 9.23 24.15
C LEU A 782 10.65 10.05 25.35
N LEU A 783 9.82 10.17 26.36
CA LEU A 783 10.17 10.93 27.57
C LEU A 783 11.32 10.25 28.32
N ALA A 784 11.24 8.91 28.48
CA ALA A 784 12.29 8.15 29.15
C ALA A 784 13.64 8.24 28.42
N SER A 785 13.64 8.15 27.07
CA SER A 785 14.87 8.29 26.30
C SER A 785 15.47 9.70 26.41
N ALA A 786 14.63 10.74 26.34
CA ALA A 786 15.09 12.11 26.47
C ALA A 786 15.73 12.36 27.86
N ILE A 787 15.10 11.90 28.94
CA ILE A 787 15.64 12.00 30.30
C ILE A 787 16.93 11.18 30.41
N ALA A 788 16.98 9.97 29.86
CA ALA A 788 18.17 9.11 29.92
C ALA A 788 19.36 9.75 29.21
N VAL A 789 19.17 10.34 28.02
CA VAL A 789 20.21 11.03 27.27
C VAL A 789 20.77 12.22 28.06
N VAL A 790 19.90 13.03 28.65
CA VAL A 790 20.32 14.19 29.46
C VAL A 790 21.05 13.72 30.72
N ALA A 791 20.57 12.65 31.39
CA ALA A 791 21.24 12.10 32.55
C ALA A 791 22.64 11.55 32.19
N VAL A 792 22.78 10.85 31.08
CA VAL A 792 24.09 10.37 30.59
C VAL A 792 24.99 11.55 30.26
N ALA A 793 24.49 12.59 29.58
CA ALA A 793 25.27 13.79 29.28
C ALA A 793 25.81 14.44 30.54
N ALA A 794 24.98 14.61 31.55
CA ALA A 794 25.39 15.19 32.85
C ALA A 794 26.36 14.29 33.63
N ALA A 795 26.29 12.97 33.45
CA ALA A 795 27.14 12.00 34.15
C ALA A 795 28.53 11.82 33.49
N VAL A 796 28.65 11.99 32.18
CA VAL A 796 29.90 11.75 31.44
C VAL A 796 31.09 12.56 31.98
N PRO A 797 30.98 13.89 32.34
CA PRO A 797 32.08 14.66 32.92
C PRO A 797 32.56 14.15 34.30
N TYR A 798 31.76 13.35 35.00
CA TYR A 798 32.12 12.79 36.29
C TYR A 798 32.52 11.32 36.18
N SER A 799 32.48 10.76 34.99
CA SER A 799 32.80 9.35 34.75
C SER A 799 34.32 9.10 34.71
N PRO A 800 34.80 7.83 34.89
CA PRO A 800 36.19 7.49 34.68
C PRO A 800 36.69 7.73 33.24
N LEU A 801 35.76 7.89 32.27
CA LEU A 801 36.05 8.20 30.85
C LEU A 801 36.24 9.68 30.59
N ALA A 802 35.95 10.57 31.54
CA ALA A 802 36.01 12.03 31.38
C ALA A 802 37.37 12.50 30.88
N GLY A 803 38.47 12.09 31.54
CA GLY A 803 39.82 12.47 31.12
C GLY A 803 40.17 11.95 29.71
N LEU A 804 39.77 10.73 29.36
CA LEU A 804 40.00 10.17 28.03
C LEU A 804 39.26 10.94 26.92
N LEU A 805 38.08 11.47 27.23
CA LEU A 805 37.24 12.24 26.31
C LEU A 805 37.52 13.73 26.33
N GLY A 806 38.48 14.20 27.19
CA GLY A 806 38.83 15.63 27.35
C GLY A 806 37.74 16.44 28.06
N PHE A 807 37.02 15.80 29.00
CA PHE A 807 36.04 16.43 29.89
C PHE A 807 36.59 16.59 31.30
N THR A 808 36.06 17.54 32.05
CA THR A 808 36.30 17.77 33.47
C THR A 808 34.97 17.91 34.20
N ALA A 809 34.97 17.60 35.53
CA ALA A 809 33.80 17.72 36.38
C ALA A 809 33.28 19.17 36.44
N LEU A 810 31.96 19.34 36.32
CA LEU A 810 31.30 20.64 36.36
C LEU A 810 31.10 21.09 37.81
N PRO A 811 31.43 22.35 38.17
CA PRO A 811 31.01 22.91 39.44
C PRO A 811 29.49 22.93 39.61
N ALA A 812 28.98 22.70 40.83
CA ALA A 812 27.54 22.65 41.08
C ALA A 812 26.79 23.93 40.64
N GLY A 813 27.43 25.09 40.82
CA GLY A 813 26.91 26.38 40.35
C GLY A 813 26.73 26.45 38.82
N LEU A 814 27.68 25.85 38.06
CA LEU A 814 27.59 25.81 36.62
C LEU A 814 26.46 24.85 36.18
N LEU A 815 26.32 23.68 36.84
CA LEU A 815 25.24 22.76 36.54
C LEU A 815 23.85 23.38 36.80
N ALA A 816 23.70 24.14 37.91
CA ALA A 816 22.48 24.88 38.20
C ALA A 816 22.18 25.95 37.16
N THR A 817 23.22 26.64 36.67
CA THR A 817 23.10 27.63 35.59
C THR A 817 22.64 26.98 34.28
N ILE A 818 23.23 25.84 33.92
CA ILE A 818 22.81 25.08 32.73
C ILE A 818 21.33 24.69 32.84
N VAL A 819 20.86 24.17 33.98
CA VAL A 819 19.45 23.84 34.21
C VAL A 819 18.57 25.09 34.00
N GLY A 820 18.98 26.25 34.54
CA GLY A 820 18.30 27.53 34.36
C GLY A 820 18.20 27.96 32.88
N LEU A 821 19.29 27.81 32.11
CA LEU A 821 19.36 28.13 30.69
C LEU A 821 18.44 27.18 29.88
N VAL A 822 18.45 25.89 30.18
CA VAL A 822 17.57 24.90 29.50
C VAL A 822 16.09 25.24 29.73
N LEU A 823 15.71 25.58 30.96
CA LEU A 823 14.32 25.99 31.26
C LEU A 823 13.93 27.25 30.50
N LEU A 824 14.81 28.26 30.50
CA LEU A 824 14.60 29.49 29.75
C LEU A 824 14.50 29.26 28.24
N TYR A 825 15.34 28.36 27.69
CA TYR A 825 15.29 27.94 26.31
C TYR A 825 13.92 27.31 25.94
N LEU A 826 13.43 26.41 26.76
CA LEU A 826 12.12 25.76 26.52
C LEU A 826 10.97 26.78 26.53
N VAL A 827 11.03 27.81 27.43
CA VAL A 827 10.03 28.88 27.45
C VAL A 827 10.11 29.73 26.18
N LEU A 828 11.33 30.09 25.73
CA LEU A 828 11.49 30.88 24.52
C LEU A 828 11.03 30.12 23.28
N ILE A 829 11.34 28.81 23.18
CA ILE A 829 10.86 27.94 22.11
C ILE A 829 9.31 27.92 22.04
N GLU A 830 8.63 27.93 23.19
CA GLU A 830 7.16 28.01 23.22
C GLU A 830 6.62 29.34 22.64
N VAL A 831 7.31 30.44 22.93
CA VAL A 831 6.95 31.76 22.37
C VAL A 831 7.18 31.79 20.86
N VAL A 832 8.35 31.33 20.41
CA VAL A 832 8.70 31.28 18.99
C VAL A 832 7.75 30.32 18.22
N LYS A 833 7.41 29.17 18.82
CA LYS A 833 6.45 28.24 18.28
C LYS A 833 5.07 28.89 18.07
N LYS A 834 4.59 29.65 19.05
CA LYS A 834 3.31 30.37 18.92
C LYS A 834 3.35 31.35 17.75
N ALA A 835 4.43 32.12 17.60
CA ALA A 835 4.61 33.04 16.48
C ALA A 835 4.68 32.32 15.12
N PHE A 836 5.47 31.22 15.04
CA PHE A 836 5.63 30.45 13.82
C PHE A 836 4.31 29.89 13.29
N TYR A 837 3.51 29.27 14.16
CA TYR A 837 2.23 28.66 13.75
C TYR A 837 1.10 29.69 13.60
N ALA A 838 1.17 30.87 14.20
CA ALA A 838 0.21 31.95 13.97
C ALA A 838 0.24 32.47 12.52
N GLU A 839 1.41 32.47 11.89
CA GLU A 839 1.58 32.90 10.50
C GLU A 839 1.23 31.82 9.45
N ILE A 840 1.18 30.54 9.87
CA ILE A 840 0.93 29.39 8.95
C ILE A 840 -0.57 29.06 8.89
N VAL A 841 -1.39 29.60 9.78
CA VAL A 841 -2.84 29.38 9.72
C VAL A 841 -3.41 30.13 8.51
N GLU A 842 -3.34 29.51 7.32
CA GLU A 842 -4.20 29.89 6.20
C GLU A 842 -5.67 29.80 6.61
N PRO A 843 -6.53 30.69 6.06
CA PRO A 843 -7.94 30.70 6.39
C PRO A 843 -8.54 29.33 6.06
N THR A 844 -8.98 28.64 7.07
CA THR A 844 -9.77 27.40 6.95
C THR A 844 -10.99 27.69 6.10
N HIS A 845 -11.07 27.09 4.91
CA HIS A 845 -12.37 26.90 4.28
C HIS A 845 -13.24 26.16 5.29
N PRO A 846 -14.40 26.70 5.66
CA PRO A 846 -15.29 26.04 6.59
C PRO A 846 -15.75 24.71 5.98
N VAL A 847 -15.23 23.61 6.51
CA VAL A 847 -15.80 22.29 6.26
C VAL A 847 -17.25 22.33 6.72
N PRO A 848 -18.24 21.97 5.89
CA PRO A 848 -19.62 21.97 6.31
C PRO A 848 -19.80 21.07 7.53
N GLN A 849 -20.08 21.67 8.68
CA GLN A 849 -20.41 20.93 9.90
C GLN A 849 -21.81 20.32 9.72
N ARG A 850 -21.90 19.15 9.12
CA ARG A 850 -23.06 18.28 9.21
C ARG A 850 -22.69 16.99 9.92
N GLY A 851 -23.15 16.84 11.15
CA GLY A 851 -23.22 15.59 11.89
C GLY A 851 -22.01 15.22 12.76
N ARG A 852 -22.14 15.49 14.04
CA ARG A 852 -21.43 14.99 15.24
C ARG A 852 -19.89 14.69 15.10
N PRO A 853 -19.04 15.68 15.33
CA PRO A 853 -17.57 15.51 15.33
C PRO A 853 -17.06 14.60 16.47
N HIS A 854 -17.88 14.30 17.48
CA HIS A 854 -17.51 13.51 18.66
C HIS A 854 -17.08 12.06 18.36
N ARG A 855 -17.65 11.42 17.33
CA ARG A 855 -17.32 10.01 17.02
C ARG A 855 -15.99 9.88 16.30
N VAL A 856 -15.69 10.77 15.37
CA VAL A 856 -14.40 10.79 14.64
C VAL A 856 -13.27 11.14 15.60
N ALA A 857 -13.43 12.17 16.42
CA ALA A 857 -12.45 12.52 17.44
C ALA A 857 -12.18 11.38 18.44
N ARG A 858 -13.23 10.61 18.81
CA ARG A 858 -13.10 9.45 19.69
C ARG A 858 -12.42 8.26 19.01
N ARG A 859 -12.60 8.08 17.71
CA ARG A 859 -11.89 7.07 16.92
C ARG A 859 -10.41 7.46 16.74
N LEU A 860 -10.14 8.69 16.39
CA LEU A 860 -8.78 9.22 16.28
C LEU A 860 -8.02 9.25 17.62
N SER A 861 -8.71 9.45 18.76
CA SER A 861 -8.07 9.39 20.08
C SER A 861 -7.44 8.03 20.41
N ARG A 862 -7.86 6.95 19.75
CA ARG A 862 -7.23 5.62 19.89
C ARG A 862 -5.81 5.60 19.33
N PHE A 863 -5.53 6.42 18.33
CA PHE A 863 -4.19 6.59 17.74
C PHE A 863 -3.30 7.51 18.56
N THR A 864 -3.89 8.46 19.27
CA THR A 864 -3.15 9.41 20.11
C THR A 864 -2.72 8.81 21.45
N HIS A 865 -3.40 7.77 21.95
CA HIS A 865 -3.20 7.23 23.30
C HIS A 865 -2.45 5.88 23.37
N GLY A 866 -1.96 5.33 22.29
CA GLY A 866 -0.96 4.23 22.25
C GLY A 866 -1.26 2.95 23.06
N GLY A 867 -2.51 2.69 23.47
CA GLY A 867 -2.88 1.48 24.22
C GLY A 867 -3.55 0.42 23.34
N PRO A 868 -3.38 -0.89 23.65
CA PRO A 868 -4.08 -1.95 22.92
C PRO A 868 -5.59 -1.81 23.10
N ALA A 869 -6.34 -2.05 22.01
CA ALA A 869 -7.79 -2.08 22.06
C ALA A 869 -8.26 -3.13 23.08
N ARG A 870 -8.79 -2.72 24.21
CA ARG A 870 -9.49 -3.64 25.12
C ARG A 870 -10.74 -4.14 24.39
N SER A 871 -10.74 -5.43 24.06
CA SER A 871 -11.94 -6.13 23.60
C SER A 871 -13.04 -5.95 24.67
N ARG A 872 -14.09 -5.23 24.32
CA ARG A 872 -15.29 -5.24 25.15
C ARG A 872 -15.94 -6.61 25.00
N ARG A 873 -15.80 -7.45 26.01
CA ARG A 873 -16.76 -8.53 26.28
C ARG A 873 -18.12 -7.87 26.48
N ALA A 874 -19.07 -8.22 25.64
CA ALA A 874 -20.47 -7.95 25.84
C ALA A 874 -20.92 -8.57 27.18
N ALA A 875 -21.20 -7.74 28.17
CA ALA A 875 -21.91 -8.15 29.36
C ALA A 875 -23.41 -7.87 29.09
N ASP A 876 -24.09 -8.96 28.74
CA ASP A 876 -25.54 -9.08 28.78
C ASP A 876 -26.03 -8.70 30.18
N ARG A 877 -26.73 -7.59 30.34
CA ARG A 877 -27.63 -7.36 31.47
C ARG A 877 -28.87 -6.62 30.94
N ARG A 878 -29.95 -7.36 30.80
CA ARG A 878 -31.32 -6.82 30.67
C ARG A 878 -31.67 -6.05 31.94
N PRO A 879 -32.35 -4.92 31.86
CA PRO A 879 -33.13 -4.43 32.95
C PRO A 879 -34.60 -4.86 32.81
N VAL A 880 -35.11 -5.43 33.87
CA VAL A 880 -36.51 -5.72 34.14
C VAL A 880 -37.26 -4.42 34.42
N GLY A 881 -38.50 -4.41 34.08
CA GLY A 881 -39.53 -3.40 33.99
C GLY A 881 -39.68 -2.37 35.10
N GLY A 882 -40.32 -1.30 34.72
CA GLY A 882 -40.89 -0.28 35.56
C GLY A 882 -41.71 0.67 34.69
N GLY A 883 -43.03 0.59 34.84
CA GLY A 883 -44.01 1.32 34.09
C GLY A 883 -44.07 2.83 34.42
N PRO A 884 -44.87 3.59 33.68
CA PRO A 884 -44.86 5.04 33.71
C PRO A 884 -45.75 5.67 34.82
N PRO A 885 -45.49 6.88 35.24
CA PRO A 885 -46.53 7.71 35.79
C PRO A 885 -46.90 8.88 34.85
N ALA A 886 -48.18 9.10 34.81
CA ALA A 886 -48.90 10.12 34.09
C ALA A 886 -48.72 11.55 34.65
N GLY A 887 -48.74 12.51 33.75
CA GLY A 887 -49.46 13.76 33.85
C GLY A 887 -48.92 14.90 34.71
N ARG A 888 -48.67 16.05 34.06
CA ARG A 888 -49.38 17.34 34.21
C ARG A 888 -48.62 18.51 33.57
N SER A 889 -49.36 19.08 32.69
CA SER A 889 -49.45 20.49 32.30
C SER A 889 -48.68 21.58 33.10
N ARG A 890 -47.84 22.33 32.47
CA ARG A 890 -47.97 23.77 32.12
C ARG A 890 -46.80 24.16 31.22
#